data_edf27785ca331f2e112f88385ace8682
#
_entry.id   edf27785ca331f2e112f88385ace8682
#
_cell.length_a   1.000
_cell.length_b   1.000
_cell.length_c   1.000
_cell.angle_alpha   90.00
_cell.angle_beta   90.00
_cell.angle_gamma   90.00
#
_symmetry.space_group_name_H-M   'P 1'
#
loop_
_entity.id
_entity.type
_entity.pdbx_description
1 polymer ?
#
loop_
_entity_poly.entity_id
_entity_poly.type
_entity_poly.pdbx_seq_one_letter_code
_entity_poly.pdbx_strand_id
1 'polypeptide(L)'
;MNLKNLTIKSQEALQQAQQIAQGFGHQQLENEHIFKGILEVDENVTPFLLKKLNVNIDLFKQVLDSTLQSFPKVSGGEIMLSRDAGSTLTEANSIAKKMNDEYVSIEHLILAILKSKSKIAQILKDQGVTEKGLEAAITELRKGERVTSASAEETYNALNKYAKNLCELARNGKLDPVIGRDEEIRRVLQILTRRTKNNPMLIGEPGVGKTAIAEGLAHRIVDGDVPENLKDKIIYSLDMGALIAGAKYKGEFEERLKSVVKEVTSGDGEIVLFIDEIHTLVGAGGGEGAMDAANILKPALARGELRAIGATTLDEYQKYFEKDKALERRFQKVMVDEPDTESAISILRGIKEKYETHHKVRIKDDAIIAAVELSQRYITNRFLPDKAIDLMDEAASKLRMEINSKPEELDVLDRKIMQLEIEIEAIKRENDETKLKSLNLELANLKEERNEIFAKWKSEKDVVDNIQNVKKEIEDFKLEAERAEREGDYGKVAELRYGKIKEAQEKLDALQKELHENQQGQSLIKEEVTHDDIAEVVAKWTGIPVTKMLQSEREKLLKLEDELHKRVVGQEEAIEAISDAVRRSRAGLQDAKKPIGSFLFLGTTGVGKTELAKALAEYLFDDENAITRIDMSEYQERHSVSRLVGAPPGYVGYDEGGQLTEAVRRKPYSVVLLDEIEKAHPDTFNILLQVLDEGRLTDNKGRVADFKNTIIIMTSNMGSHIIQEKFENLKKSVEAAAEAAKIEVLGLLKQTVRPEFINRIDEIVMFTPLTQANIKQIVGLQLKSVTKMLAHQHITMDATPEAIDYLATKGYDPEFGARPVKRVIQREVLNELSKEILSGKVKTDSIILLDSFDGKLVFRNQE
;
A
#
# COMPACT_ATOMS: atom_id res chain seq x y z
N MET A 1 4.55 -44.08 -38.08
CA MET A 1 5.49 -42.96 -38.06
C MET A 1 6.20 -42.90 -36.72
N ASN A 2 7.51 -42.82 -36.70
CA ASN A 2 8.23 -42.84 -35.42
C ASN A 2 8.25 -41.40 -34.82
N LEU A 3 7.21 -41.03 -34.08
CA LEU A 3 7.07 -39.72 -33.43
C LEU A 3 8.14 -39.46 -32.35
N LYS A 4 8.92 -40.48 -32.01
CA LYS A 4 9.97 -40.42 -30.99
C LYS A 4 11.13 -39.49 -31.29
N ASN A 5 11.34 -39.13 -32.56
CA ASN A 5 12.44 -38.28 -33.00
C ASN A 5 12.00 -36.83 -33.24
N LEU A 6 10.77 -36.44 -32.83
CA LEU A 6 10.30 -35.07 -32.91
C LEU A 6 10.50 -34.38 -31.55
N THR A 7 10.79 -33.09 -31.58
CA THR A 7 10.75 -32.28 -30.34
C THR A 7 9.33 -32.20 -29.79
N ILE A 8 9.19 -31.87 -28.51
CA ILE A 8 7.88 -31.74 -27.85
C ILE A 8 7.01 -30.75 -28.62
N LYS A 9 7.54 -29.59 -28.96
CA LYS A 9 6.85 -28.55 -29.75
C LYS A 9 6.42 -29.04 -31.14
N SER A 10 7.26 -29.78 -31.80
CA SER A 10 6.91 -30.38 -33.10
C SER A 10 5.80 -31.42 -32.98
N GLN A 11 5.76 -32.21 -31.90
CA GLN A 11 4.68 -33.15 -31.62
C GLN A 11 3.36 -32.41 -31.32
N GLU A 12 3.41 -31.39 -30.48
CA GLU A 12 2.25 -30.53 -30.15
C GLU A 12 1.69 -29.83 -31.40
N ALA A 13 2.57 -29.32 -32.27
CA ALA A 13 2.18 -28.69 -33.52
C ALA A 13 1.46 -29.65 -34.48
N LEU A 14 1.91 -30.91 -34.58
CA LEU A 14 1.22 -31.94 -35.36
C LEU A 14 -0.14 -32.34 -34.75
N GLN A 15 -0.20 -32.44 -33.42
CA GLN A 15 -1.47 -32.71 -32.72
C GLN A 15 -2.47 -31.57 -32.92
N GLN A 16 -2.00 -30.31 -32.81
CA GLN A 16 -2.83 -29.14 -33.08
C GLN A 16 -3.29 -29.09 -34.55
N ALA A 17 -2.41 -29.42 -35.50
CA ALA A 17 -2.76 -29.50 -36.89
C ALA A 17 -3.89 -30.53 -37.17
N GLN A 18 -3.87 -31.63 -36.42
CA GLN A 18 -4.94 -32.64 -36.51
C GLN A 18 -6.27 -32.10 -35.96
N GLN A 19 -6.23 -31.37 -34.82
CA GLN A 19 -7.41 -30.74 -34.28
C GLN A 19 -7.98 -29.65 -35.23
N ILE A 20 -7.09 -28.87 -35.85
CA ILE A 20 -7.50 -27.87 -36.85
C ILE A 20 -8.17 -28.55 -38.05
N ALA A 21 -7.60 -29.60 -38.60
CA ALA A 21 -8.20 -30.36 -39.71
C ALA A 21 -9.58 -30.91 -39.32
N GLN A 22 -9.74 -31.42 -38.09
CA GLN A 22 -11.01 -31.88 -37.56
C GLN A 22 -12.02 -30.74 -37.45
N GLY A 23 -11.62 -29.58 -36.92
CA GLY A 23 -12.47 -28.40 -36.75
C GLY A 23 -12.99 -27.84 -38.09
N PHE A 24 -12.20 -27.94 -39.18
CA PHE A 24 -12.63 -27.53 -40.52
C PHE A 24 -13.42 -28.63 -41.25
N GLY A 25 -13.46 -29.87 -40.75
CA GLY A 25 -14.12 -31.01 -41.39
C GLY A 25 -13.32 -31.58 -42.58
N HIS A 26 -12.01 -31.55 -42.49
CA HIS A 26 -11.11 -32.09 -43.54
C HIS A 26 -10.68 -33.51 -43.20
N GLN A 27 -10.72 -34.45 -44.20
CA GLN A 27 -10.28 -35.81 -44.02
C GLN A 27 -8.77 -36.03 -44.23
N GLN A 28 -8.08 -35.04 -44.82
CA GLN A 28 -6.65 -35.13 -45.03
C GLN A 28 -5.92 -34.04 -44.28
N LEU A 29 -4.88 -34.44 -43.56
CA LEU A 29 -3.93 -33.55 -42.93
C LEU A 29 -2.92 -33.05 -43.96
N GLU A 30 -3.05 -31.81 -44.37
CA GLU A 30 -2.17 -31.17 -45.36
C GLU A 30 -1.10 -30.29 -44.68
N ASN A 31 -0.10 -29.84 -45.43
CA ASN A 31 0.97 -28.99 -44.96
C ASN A 31 0.47 -27.65 -44.40
N GLU A 32 -0.64 -27.13 -44.90
CA GLU A 32 -1.33 -25.92 -44.44
C GLU A 32 -1.84 -26.08 -43.00
N HIS A 33 -2.36 -27.26 -42.65
CA HIS A 33 -2.75 -27.56 -41.27
C HIS A 33 -1.54 -27.64 -40.35
N ILE A 34 -0.46 -28.31 -40.81
CA ILE A 34 0.79 -28.42 -40.05
C ILE A 34 1.36 -27.01 -39.76
N PHE A 35 1.41 -26.14 -40.78
CA PHE A 35 1.93 -24.81 -40.61
C PHE A 35 1.04 -23.95 -39.67
N LYS A 36 -0.28 -24.07 -39.79
CA LYS A 36 -1.20 -23.41 -38.87
C LYS A 36 -1.03 -23.90 -37.42
N GLY A 37 -0.89 -25.25 -37.25
CA GLY A 37 -0.58 -25.84 -35.95
C GLY A 37 0.75 -25.34 -35.38
N ILE A 38 1.76 -25.15 -36.20
CA ILE A 38 3.03 -24.53 -35.80
C ILE A 38 2.81 -23.08 -35.33
N LEU A 39 2.06 -22.28 -36.08
CA LEU A 39 1.77 -20.87 -35.71
C LEU A 39 0.94 -20.71 -34.45
N GLU A 40 0.14 -21.68 -34.07
CA GLU A 40 -0.68 -21.68 -32.85
C GLU A 40 0.06 -22.18 -31.61
N VAL A 41 1.04 -23.11 -31.80
CA VAL A 41 1.78 -23.74 -30.69
C VAL A 41 3.09 -23.03 -30.42
N ASP A 42 3.72 -22.47 -31.45
CA ASP A 42 5.04 -21.88 -31.34
C ASP A 42 4.97 -20.33 -31.31
N GLU A 43 5.24 -19.78 -30.15
CA GLU A 43 5.26 -18.32 -29.91
C GLU A 43 6.67 -17.72 -30.13
N ASN A 44 7.72 -18.53 -30.40
CA ASN A 44 9.11 -18.08 -30.37
C ASN A 44 9.83 -18.23 -31.71
N VAL A 45 10.04 -19.49 -32.15
CA VAL A 45 10.88 -19.81 -33.32
C VAL A 45 10.24 -19.27 -34.59
N THR A 46 8.98 -19.61 -34.82
CA THR A 46 8.26 -19.24 -36.05
C THR A 46 8.08 -17.74 -36.19
N PRO A 47 7.61 -16.98 -35.15
CA PRO A 47 7.53 -15.52 -35.20
C PRO A 47 8.90 -14.87 -35.46
N PHE A 48 9.98 -15.35 -34.82
CA PHE A 48 11.32 -14.82 -35.05
C PHE A 48 11.75 -15.01 -36.50
N LEU A 49 11.61 -16.23 -37.05
CA LEU A 49 12.02 -16.55 -38.43
C LEU A 49 11.20 -15.70 -39.42
N LEU A 50 9.88 -15.60 -39.27
CA LEU A 50 9.03 -14.84 -40.18
C LEU A 50 9.32 -13.33 -40.10
N LYS A 51 9.53 -12.77 -38.92
CA LYS A 51 9.87 -11.36 -38.72
C LYS A 51 11.23 -11.03 -39.32
N LYS A 52 12.23 -11.90 -39.13
CA LYS A 52 13.57 -11.73 -39.68
C LYS A 52 13.57 -11.73 -41.24
N LEU A 53 12.62 -12.45 -41.83
CA LEU A 53 12.43 -12.52 -43.27
C LEU A 53 11.44 -11.46 -43.78
N ASN A 54 11.06 -10.48 -42.96
CA ASN A 54 10.12 -9.37 -43.24
C ASN A 54 8.72 -9.83 -43.70
N VAL A 55 8.27 -11.01 -43.25
CA VAL A 55 6.91 -11.51 -43.54
C VAL A 55 5.92 -10.84 -42.63
N ASN A 56 4.82 -10.28 -43.18
CA ASN A 56 3.71 -9.76 -42.39
C ASN A 56 2.88 -10.93 -41.87
N ILE A 57 3.04 -11.23 -40.56
CA ILE A 57 2.44 -12.40 -39.90
C ILE A 57 0.90 -12.32 -39.93
N ASP A 58 0.30 -11.14 -39.76
CA ASP A 58 -1.16 -11.02 -39.70
C ASP A 58 -1.80 -11.24 -41.07
N LEU A 59 -1.23 -10.63 -42.09
CA LEU A 59 -1.66 -10.87 -43.47
C LEU A 59 -1.46 -12.35 -43.85
N PHE A 60 -0.32 -12.92 -43.46
CA PHE A 60 0.01 -14.34 -43.71
C PHE A 60 -1.01 -15.28 -43.07
N LYS A 61 -1.39 -15.06 -41.79
CA LYS A 61 -2.42 -15.83 -41.11
C LYS A 61 -3.77 -15.75 -41.82
N GLN A 62 -4.19 -14.56 -42.30
CA GLN A 62 -5.44 -14.40 -43.05
C GLN A 62 -5.45 -15.17 -44.36
N VAL A 63 -4.34 -15.15 -45.12
CA VAL A 63 -4.20 -15.89 -46.35
C VAL A 63 -4.20 -17.41 -46.11
N LEU A 64 -3.54 -17.85 -45.05
CA LEU A 64 -3.53 -19.26 -44.64
C LEU A 64 -4.95 -19.72 -44.26
N ASP A 65 -5.69 -18.95 -43.51
CA ASP A 65 -7.06 -19.27 -43.10
C ASP A 65 -8.00 -19.34 -44.31
N SER A 66 -7.92 -18.40 -45.23
CA SER A 66 -8.69 -18.46 -46.45
C SER A 66 -8.33 -19.67 -47.33
N THR A 67 -7.06 -20.06 -47.34
CA THR A 67 -6.60 -21.27 -48.07
C THR A 67 -7.20 -22.52 -47.46
N LEU A 68 -7.18 -22.63 -46.11
CA LEU A 68 -7.78 -23.76 -45.41
C LEU A 68 -9.29 -23.85 -45.64
N GLN A 69 -10.00 -22.72 -45.66
CA GLN A 69 -11.45 -22.68 -45.94
C GLN A 69 -11.78 -23.19 -47.35
N SER A 70 -10.85 -23.10 -48.29
CA SER A 70 -11.02 -23.54 -49.67
C SER A 70 -10.94 -25.05 -49.88
N PHE A 71 -10.50 -25.81 -48.86
CA PHE A 71 -10.38 -27.24 -48.94
C PHE A 71 -11.72 -27.96 -48.87
N PRO A 72 -11.86 -29.13 -49.52
CA PRO A 72 -13.10 -29.90 -49.49
C PRO A 72 -13.45 -30.36 -48.09
N LYS A 73 -14.69 -30.09 -47.64
CA LYS A 73 -15.21 -30.51 -46.36
C LYS A 73 -15.97 -31.86 -46.53
N VAL A 74 -15.67 -32.82 -45.68
CA VAL A 74 -16.30 -34.12 -45.70
C VAL A 74 -16.74 -34.47 -44.29
N SER A 75 -17.95 -34.86 -44.08
CA SER A 75 -18.51 -35.26 -42.76
C SER A 75 -18.27 -36.74 -42.49
N GLY A 76 -17.50 -37.05 -41.41
CA GLY A 76 -17.29 -38.42 -40.90
C GLY A 76 -16.13 -39.16 -41.57
N GLY A 77 -15.20 -39.66 -40.77
CA GLY A 77 -14.05 -40.47 -41.13
C GLY A 77 -12.81 -40.14 -40.29
N GLU A 78 -11.87 -41.03 -40.18
CA GLU A 78 -10.55 -40.80 -39.57
C GLU A 78 -9.72 -39.85 -40.42
N ILE A 79 -9.01 -38.91 -39.80
CA ILE A 79 -8.14 -37.97 -40.49
C ILE A 79 -6.87 -38.75 -40.92
N MET A 80 -6.61 -38.79 -42.18
CA MET A 80 -5.41 -39.43 -42.76
C MET A 80 -4.36 -38.39 -43.15
N LEU A 81 -3.11 -38.69 -42.95
CA LEU A 81 -2.00 -37.85 -43.42
C LEU A 81 -1.98 -37.85 -44.97
N SER A 82 -1.99 -36.68 -45.59
CA SER A 82 -1.86 -36.57 -47.04
C SER A 82 -0.48 -37.07 -47.50
N ARG A 83 -0.37 -37.47 -48.76
CA ARG A 83 0.90 -37.93 -49.35
C ARG A 83 1.96 -36.82 -49.30
N ASP A 84 1.54 -35.58 -49.51
CA ASP A 84 2.45 -34.42 -49.51
C ASP A 84 2.91 -34.09 -48.08
N ALA A 85 2.04 -34.10 -47.10
CA ALA A 85 2.42 -33.92 -45.71
C ALA A 85 3.33 -35.05 -45.19
N GLY A 86 3.06 -36.30 -45.60
CA GLY A 86 3.94 -37.43 -45.29
C GLY A 86 5.35 -37.29 -45.90
N SER A 87 5.45 -36.80 -47.15
CA SER A 87 6.73 -36.51 -47.78
C SER A 87 7.48 -35.37 -47.10
N THR A 88 6.76 -34.34 -46.68
CA THR A 88 7.32 -33.20 -45.91
C THR A 88 7.94 -33.64 -44.58
N LEU A 89 7.26 -34.50 -43.84
CA LEU A 89 7.79 -35.01 -42.57
C LEU A 89 9.02 -35.89 -42.75
N THR A 90 9.08 -36.64 -43.89
CA THR A 90 10.28 -37.42 -44.28
C THR A 90 11.45 -36.52 -44.65
N GLU A 91 11.17 -35.42 -45.38
CA GLU A 91 12.19 -34.42 -45.75
C GLU A 91 12.67 -33.67 -44.50
N ALA A 92 11.80 -33.32 -43.55
CA ALA A 92 12.20 -32.69 -42.28
C ALA A 92 13.20 -33.58 -41.51
N ASN A 93 12.99 -34.90 -41.50
CA ASN A 93 13.93 -35.83 -40.88
C ASN A 93 15.26 -35.90 -41.65
N SER A 94 15.24 -35.80 -43.00
CA SER A 94 16.44 -35.70 -43.81
C SER A 94 17.24 -34.44 -43.56
N ILE A 95 16.55 -33.30 -43.41
CA ILE A 95 17.13 -31.99 -43.08
C ILE A 95 17.79 -32.03 -41.70
N ALA A 96 17.10 -32.57 -40.67
CA ALA A 96 17.68 -32.72 -39.35
C ALA A 96 18.97 -33.53 -39.35
N LYS A 97 19.01 -34.65 -40.08
CA LYS A 97 20.23 -35.46 -40.27
C LYS A 97 21.35 -34.70 -40.97
N LYS A 98 21.03 -33.88 -41.99
CA LYS A 98 22.03 -33.04 -42.68
C LYS A 98 22.61 -31.98 -41.78
N MET A 99 21.81 -31.43 -40.84
CA MET A 99 22.23 -30.46 -39.82
C MET A 99 22.92 -31.15 -38.63
N ASN A 100 23.05 -32.49 -38.62
CA ASN A 100 23.56 -33.27 -37.49
C ASN A 100 22.76 -33.11 -36.20
N ASP A 101 21.42 -33.00 -36.32
CA ASP A 101 20.49 -32.89 -35.21
C ASP A 101 19.90 -34.26 -34.89
N GLU A 102 19.65 -34.51 -33.60
CA GLU A 102 19.07 -35.77 -33.10
C GLU A 102 17.53 -35.75 -33.16
N TYR A 103 16.92 -34.59 -33.06
CA TYR A 103 15.49 -34.40 -33.12
C TYR A 103 15.07 -33.48 -34.26
N VAL A 104 13.86 -33.72 -34.77
CA VAL A 104 13.22 -32.84 -35.76
C VAL A 104 12.46 -31.75 -35.02
N SER A 105 12.89 -30.52 -35.13
CA SER A 105 12.33 -29.33 -34.55
C SER A 105 11.40 -28.58 -35.50
N ILE A 106 10.73 -27.54 -35.02
CA ILE A 106 9.80 -26.69 -35.79
C ILE A 106 10.49 -26.11 -37.02
N GLU A 107 11.71 -25.62 -36.91
CA GLU A 107 12.46 -25.03 -38.02
C GLU A 107 12.75 -26.04 -39.13
N HIS A 108 12.96 -27.35 -38.80
CA HIS A 108 13.08 -28.38 -39.79
C HIS A 108 11.75 -28.62 -40.53
N LEU A 109 10.62 -28.57 -39.81
CA LEU A 109 9.29 -28.64 -40.41
C LEU A 109 9.02 -27.49 -41.38
N ILE A 110 9.37 -26.26 -40.97
CA ILE A 110 9.21 -25.06 -41.82
C ILE A 110 10.07 -25.15 -43.07
N LEU A 111 11.35 -25.57 -42.95
CA LEU A 111 12.24 -25.79 -44.12
C LEU A 111 11.70 -26.85 -45.05
N ALA A 112 11.22 -27.96 -44.50
CA ALA A 112 10.65 -29.05 -45.31
C ALA A 112 9.36 -28.59 -46.03
N ILE A 113 8.50 -27.83 -45.35
CA ILE A 113 7.29 -27.22 -45.94
C ILE A 113 7.68 -26.29 -47.08
N LEU A 114 8.69 -25.41 -46.91
CA LEU A 114 9.16 -24.49 -47.94
C LEU A 114 9.66 -25.21 -49.19
N LYS A 115 10.27 -26.40 -49.02
CA LYS A 115 10.74 -27.27 -50.14
C LYS A 115 9.61 -28.06 -50.80
N SER A 116 8.46 -28.19 -50.16
CA SER A 116 7.32 -28.91 -50.70
C SER A 116 6.64 -28.19 -51.88
N LYS A 117 5.72 -28.88 -52.54
CA LYS A 117 4.88 -28.31 -53.59
C LYS A 117 3.53 -27.81 -53.11
N SER A 118 3.36 -27.65 -51.79
CA SER A 118 2.13 -27.21 -51.14
C SER A 118 1.78 -25.76 -51.45
N LYS A 119 0.53 -25.39 -51.29
CA LYS A 119 0.08 -23.99 -51.42
C LYS A 119 0.78 -23.09 -50.39
N ILE A 120 0.99 -23.56 -49.15
CA ILE A 120 1.69 -22.81 -48.14
C ILE A 120 3.14 -22.53 -48.51
N ALA A 121 3.83 -23.45 -49.15
CA ALA A 121 5.18 -23.22 -49.69
C ALA A 121 5.21 -22.11 -50.73
N GLN A 122 4.17 -22.03 -51.57
CA GLN A 122 4.04 -20.95 -52.56
C GLN A 122 3.77 -19.61 -51.87
N ILE A 123 2.85 -19.54 -50.90
CA ILE A 123 2.55 -18.33 -50.11
C ILE A 123 3.82 -17.80 -49.44
N LEU A 124 4.64 -18.69 -48.83
CA LEU A 124 5.90 -18.28 -48.21
C LEU A 124 6.88 -17.68 -49.25
N LYS A 125 6.98 -18.28 -50.43
CA LYS A 125 7.84 -17.78 -51.52
C LYS A 125 7.34 -16.45 -52.07
N ASP A 126 6.03 -16.26 -52.22
CA ASP A 126 5.41 -15.03 -52.70
C ASP A 126 5.63 -13.88 -51.67
N GLN A 127 5.79 -14.20 -50.40
CA GLN A 127 6.19 -13.27 -49.32
C GLN A 127 7.73 -13.03 -49.27
N GLY A 128 8.49 -13.57 -50.21
CA GLY A 128 9.94 -13.37 -50.31
C GLY A 128 10.78 -14.34 -49.47
N VAL A 129 10.20 -15.37 -48.87
CA VAL A 129 10.94 -16.39 -48.10
C VAL A 129 11.71 -17.28 -49.05
N THR A 130 13.04 -17.24 -48.95
CA THR A 130 13.93 -18.13 -49.70
C THR A 130 14.56 -19.20 -48.80
N GLU A 131 14.92 -20.34 -49.35
CA GLU A 131 15.57 -21.42 -48.60
C GLU A 131 16.86 -20.95 -47.92
N LYS A 132 17.72 -20.21 -48.65
CA LYS A 132 18.96 -19.65 -48.10
C LYS A 132 18.72 -18.62 -47.02
N GLY A 133 17.70 -17.78 -47.21
CA GLY A 133 17.33 -16.80 -46.20
C GLY A 133 16.82 -17.44 -44.90
N LEU A 134 16.01 -18.49 -45.05
CA LEU A 134 15.51 -19.23 -43.89
C LEU A 134 16.62 -20.01 -43.17
N GLU A 135 17.53 -20.66 -43.93
CA GLU A 135 18.70 -21.33 -43.33
C GLU A 135 19.63 -20.34 -42.60
N ALA A 136 19.83 -19.16 -43.13
CA ALA A 136 20.59 -18.09 -42.46
C ALA A 136 19.91 -17.64 -41.20
N ALA A 137 18.59 -17.40 -41.22
CA ALA A 137 17.81 -17.03 -40.06
C ALA A 137 17.82 -18.12 -38.97
N ILE A 138 17.75 -19.38 -39.33
CA ILE A 138 17.87 -20.54 -38.42
C ILE A 138 19.25 -20.60 -37.78
N THR A 139 20.31 -20.39 -38.59
CA THR A 139 21.68 -20.36 -38.07
C THR A 139 21.91 -19.24 -37.07
N GLU A 140 21.34 -18.08 -37.34
CA GLU A 140 21.37 -16.93 -36.40
C GLU A 140 20.57 -17.23 -35.14
N LEU A 141 19.38 -17.81 -35.25
CA LEU A 141 18.54 -18.21 -34.08
C LEU A 141 19.30 -19.20 -33.20
N ARG A 142 19.90 -20.19 -33.77
CA ARG A 142 20.59 -21.28 -33.07
C ARG A 142 21.98 -20.91 -32.56
N LYS A 143 22.58 -19.82 -33.05
CA LYS A 143 23.96 -19.41 -32.70
C LYS A 143 24.97 -20.57 -32.75
N GLY A 144 24.80 -21.53 -33.69
CA GLY A 144 25.65 -22.71 -33.86
C GLY A 144 25.27 -23.92 -33.00
N GLU A 145 24.19 -23.88 -32.28
CA GLU A 145 23.72 -25.03 -31.48
C GLU A 145 23.00 -26.09 -32.30
N ARG A 146 23.09 -27.35 -31.81
CA ARG A 146 22.41 -28.51 -32.40
C ARG A 146 21.20 -28.90 -31.58
N VAL A 147 20.20 -29.48 -32.21
CA VAL A 147 19.00 -30.00 -31.55
C VAL A 147 19.30 -31.38 -30.97
N THR A 148 19.80 -31.42 -29.74
CA THR A 148 20.18 -32.65 -29.04
C THR A 148 19.19 -33.09 -27.99
N SER A 149 18.17 -32.24 -27.64
CA SER A 149 17.14 -32.57 -26.70
C SER A 149 15.72 -32.41 -27.30
N ALA A 150 14.75 -33.08 -26.72
CA ALA A 150 13.36 -32.95 -27.11
C ALA A 150 12.75 -31.57 -26.78
N SER A 151 13.38 -30.81 -25.90
CA SER A 151 12.96 -29.45 -25.46
C SER A 151 13.84 -28.33 -26.06
N ALA A 152 14.57 -28.58 -27.11
CA ALA A 152 15.56 -27.63 -27.65
C ALA A 152 14.98 -26.26 -28.02
N GLU A 153 13.75 -26.19 -28.56
CA GLU A 153 13.11 -24.92 -28.91
C GLU A 153 12.78 -24.04 -27.68
N GLU A 154 12.71 -24.61 -26.48
CA GLU A 154 12.53 -23.84 -25.26
C GLU A 154 13.80 -23.09 -24.83
N THR A 155 14.96 -23.57 -25.31
CA THR A 155 16.27 -22.98 -24.95
C THR A 155 16.67 -21.82 -25.86
N TYR A 156 16.02 -21.65 -27.02
CA TYR A 156 16.32 -20.59 -27.96
C TYR A 156 15.67 -19.27 -27.53
N ASN A 157 16.42 -18.17 -27.67
CA ASN A 157 15.94 -16.83 -27.34
C ASN A 157 15.46 -16.67 -25.87
N ALA A 158 16.11 -17.38 -24.94
CA ALA A 158 15.75 -17.47 -23.54
C ALA A 158 15.76 -16.09 -22.85
N LEU A 159 16.70 -15.21 -23.24
CA LEU A 159 16.76 -13.84 -22.70
C LEU A 159 15.49 -13.04 -23.00
N ASN A 160 15.02 -13.06 -24.25
CA ASN A 160 13.79 -12.29 -24.57
C ASN A 160 12.52 -12.90 -23.98
N LYS A 161 12.55 -14.18 -23.62
CA LYS A 161 11.42 -14.90 -23.02
C LYS A 161 11.37 -14.72 -21.50
N TYR A 162 12.52 -14.76 -20.83
CA TYR A 162 12.62 -14.78 -19.37
C TYR A 162 13.29 -13.53 -18.77
N ALA A 163 13.64 -12.55 -19.60
CA ALA A 163 14.23 -11.31 -19.15
C ALA A 163 13.74 -10.12 -19.98
N LYS A 164 13.67 -8.95 -19.37
CA LYS A 164 13.27 -7.69 -19.99
C LYS A 164 14.51 -6.87 -20.32
N ASN A 165 14.63 -6.40 -21.56
CA ASN A 165 15.73 -5.52 -21.98
C ASN A 165 15.48 -4.10 -21.49
N LEU A 166 16.15 -3.69 -20.40
CA LEU A 166 15.97 -2.36 -19.80
C LEU A 166 16.47 -1.24 -20.73
N CYS A 167 17.54 -1.47 -21.49
CA CYS A 167 18.02 -0.47 -22.45
C CYS A 167 17.04 -0.22 -23.59
N GLU A 168 16.35 -1.24 -24.06
CA GLU A 168 15.28 -1.09 -25.06
C GLU A 168 14.06 -0.36 -24.48
N LEU A 169 13.67 -0.68 -23.26
CA LEU A 169 12.59 0.01 -22.55
C LEU A 169 12.94 1.49 -22.34
N ALA A 170 14.19 1.80 -21.98
CA ALA A 170 14.68 3.17 -21.86
C ALA A 170 14.61 3.92 -23.19
N ARG A 171 15.06 3.32 -24.30
CA ARG A 171 14.96 3.92 -25.64
C ARG A 171 13.51 4.21 -26.06
N ASN A 172 12.60 3.37 -25.63
CA ASN A 172 11.17 3.50 -25.94
C ASN A 172 10.42 4.43 -24.96
N GLY A 173 11.12 5.07 -23.97
CA GLY A 173 10.51 5.95 -22.98
C GLY A 173 9.57 5.25 -21.99
N LYS A 174 9.70 3.92 -21.84
CA LYS A 174 8.82 3.11 -20.97
C LYS A 174 9.30 2.99 -19.52
N LEU A 175 10.54 3.42 -19.24
CA LEU A 175 11.07 3.45 -17.88
C LEU A 175 10.83 4.82 -17.23
N ASP A 176 10.74 4.82 -15.91
CA ASP A 176 10.63 6.05 -15.14
C ASP A 176 11.98 6.77 -15.04
N PRO A 177 11.99 8.11 -14.95
CA PRO A 177 13.22 8.85 -14.70
C PRO A 177 13.72 8.53 -13.29
N VAL A 178 15.03 8.28 -13.17
CA VAL A 178 15.67 7.96 -11.89
C VAL A 178 16.37 9.20 -11.34
N ILE A 179 15.95 9.62 -10.16
CA ILE A 179 16.36 10.86 -9.50
C ILE A 179 16.98 10.53 -8.14
N GLY A 180 18.06 11.24 -7.78
CA GLY A 180 18.62 11.16 -6.43
C GLY A 180 19.38 9.86 -6.12
N ARG A 181 19.81 9.09 -7.15
CA ARG A 181 20.57 7.83 -7.00
C ARG A 181 21.92 7.87 -7.73
N ASP A 182 22.48 9.06 -7.92
CA ASP A 182 23.71 9.25 -8.70
C ASP A 182 24.92 8.60 -8.07
N GLU A 183 25.03 8.60 -6.74
CA GLU A 183 26.16 8.01 -6.03
C GLU A 183 26.15 6.51 -6.13
N GLU A 184 24.98 5.88 -5.92
CA GLU A 184 24.81 4.43 -6.02
C GLU A 184 25.04 3.95 -7.46
N ILE A 185 24.50 4.64 -8.47
CA ILE A 185 24.71 4.33 -9.88
C ILE A 185 26.20 4.47 -10.23
N ARG A 186 26.87 5.54 -9.80
CA ARG A 186 28.31 5.72 -9.99
C ARG A 186 29.10 4.59 -9.33
N ARG A 187 28.68 4.17 -8.15
CA ARG A 187 29.32 3.05 -7.45
C ARG A 187 29.14 1.72 -8.19
N VAL A 188 27.95 1.47 -8.72
CA VAL A 188 27.65 0.30 -9.57
C VAL A 188 28.52 0.30 -10.81
N LEU A 189 28.65 1.44 -11.52
CA LEU A 189 29.51 1.60 -12.68
C LEU A 189 30.97 1.29 -12.33
N GLN A 190 31.49 1.83 -11.21
CA GLN A 190 32.84 1.55 -10.75
C GLN A 190 33.08 0.05 -10.49
N ILE A 191 32.08 -0.65 -9.91
CA ILE A 191 32.20 -2.07 -9.62
C ILE A 191 32.19 -2.88 -10.92
N LEU A 192 31.31 -2.58 -11.85
CA LEU A 192 31.22 -3.27 -13.16
C LEU A 192 32.51 -3.17 -14.00
N THR A 193 33.30 -2.11 -13.81
CA THR A 193 34.59 -1.93 -14.51
C THR A 193 35.76 -2.65 -13.84
N ARG A 194 35.61 -3.23 -12.65
CA ARG A 194 36.68 -3.92 -11.93
C ARG A 194 37.06 -5.24 -12.60
N ARG A 195 38.31 -5.63 -12.40
CA ARG A 195 38.85 -6.92 -12.89
C ARG A 195 38.28 -8.11 -12.08
N THR A 196 38.08 -7.93 -10.77
CA THR A 196 37.58 -8.95 -9.84
C THR A 196 36.54 -8.32 -8.94
N LYS A 197 35.63 -9.12 -8.39
CA LYS A 197 34.47 -8.63 -7.62
C LYS A 197 33.68 -7.57 -8.40
N ASN A 198 33.44 -7.85 -9.67
CA ASN A 198 32.81 -6.94 -10.63
C ASN A 198 31.30 -7.06 -10.71
N ASN A 199 30.69 -7.80 -9.79
CA ASN A 199 29.24 -7.90 -9.66
C ASN A 199 28.76 -7.07 -8.46
N PRO A 200 28.03 -5.98 -8.65
CA PRO A 200 27.45 -5.22 -7.56
C PRO A 200 26.25 -5.97 -6.93
N MET A 201 26.14 -5.86 -5.62
CA MET A 201 24.99 -6.34 -4.84
C MET A 201 24.34 -5.14 -4.17
N LEU A 202 23.16 -4.77 -4.63
CA LEU A 202 22.34 -3.72 -4.04
C LEU A 202 21.64 -4.26 -2.79
N ILE A 203 21.96 -3.70 -1.64
CA ILE A 203 21.46 -4.13 -0.33
C ILE A 203 20.69 -2.98 0.29
N GLY A 204 19.42 -3.18 0.58
CA GLY A 204 18.57 -2.18 1.21
C GLY A 204 17.18 -2.72 1.51
N GLU A 205 16.42 -1.99 2.29
CA GLU A 205 15.06 -2.37 2.65
C GLU A 205 14.12 -2.42 1.44
N PRO A 206 12.98 -3.14 1.52
CA PRO A 206 11.98 -3.13 0.45
C PRO A 206 11.46 -1.71 0.19
N GLY A 207 11.30 -1.34 -1.09
CA GLY A 207 10.73 -0.02 -1.45
C GLY A 207 11.71 1.16 -1.46
N VAL A 208 13.01 0.95 -1.14
CA VAL A 208 14.01 2.06 -1.21
C VAL A 208 14.48 2.38 -2.64
N GLY A 209 14.02 1.64 -3.65
CA GLY A 209 14.35 1.93 -5.06
C GLY A 209 15.58 1.18 -5.61
N LYS A 210 15.86 -0.05 -5.15
CA LYS A 210 16.95 -0.89 -5.68
C LYS A 210 16.82 -1.15 -7.19
N THR A 211 15.61 -1.46 -7.65
CA THR A 211 15.32 -1.71 -9.08
C THR A 211 15.53 -0.45 -9.93
N ALA A 212 15.14 0.73 -9.40
CA ALA A 212 15.35 2.01 -10.07
C ALA A 212 16.83 2.29 -10.37
N ILE A 213 17.77 1.81 -9.55
CA ILE A 213 19.21 1.96 -9.82
C ILE A 213 19.61 1.22 -11.10
N ALA A 214 19.07 0.02 -11.35
CA ALA A 214 19.32 -0.72 -12.59
C ALA A 214 18.68 -0.03 -13.80
N GLU A 215 17.49 0.54 -13.64
CA GLU A 215 16.82 1.33 -14.67
C GLU A 215 17.57 2.63 -14.98
N GLY A 216 18.04 3.35 -13.95
CA GLY A 216 18.87 4.54 -14.11
C GLY A 216 20.20 4.23 -14.80
N LEU A 217 20.78 3.07 -14.52
CA LEU A 217 21.97 2.63 -15.24
C LEU A 217 21.66 2.38 -16.72
N ALA A 218 20.52 1.79 -17.04
CA ALA A 218 20.09 1.58 -18.43
C ALA A 218 19.87 2.91 -19.18
N HIS A 219 19.27 3.93 -18.51
CA HIS A 219 19.17 5.29 -19.07
C HIS A 219 20.54 5.87 -19.40
N ARG A 220 21.50 5.86 -18.45
CA ARG A 220 22.85 6.38 -18.69
C ARG A 220 23.61 5.66 -19.80
N ILE A 221 23.40 4.33 -19.97
CA ILE A 221 24.01 3.59 -21.09
C ILE A 221 23.41 4.08 -22.42
N VAL A 222 22.10 4.25 -22.49
CA VAL A 222 21.41 4.70 -23.71
C VAL A 222 21.81 6.13 -24.08
N ASP A 223 21.97 7.00 -23.09
CA ASP A 223 22.38 8.40 -23.26
C ASP A 223 23.90 8.55 -23.49
N GLY A 224 24.67 7.44 -23.35
CA GLY A 224 26.11 7.44 -23.51
C GLY A 224 26.91 8.04 -22.33
N ASP A 225 26.24 8.34 -21.22
CA ASP A 225 26.83 8.89 -19.98
C ASP A 225 27.41 7.77 -19.09
N VAL A 226 28.26 6.97 -19.67
CA VAL A 226 28.96 5.87 -19.00
C VAL A 226 30.40 5.76 -19.52
N PRO A 227 31.34 5.13 -18.76
CA PRO A 227 32.69 4.82 -19.26
C PRO A 227 32.64 4.03 -20.57
N GLU A 228 33.62 4.24 -21.42
CA GLU A 228 33.68 3.74 -22.78
C GLU A 228 33.48 2.21 -22.88
N ASN A 229 34.02 1.46 -21.93
CA ASN A 229 33.89 0.01 -21.85
C ASN A 229 32.50 -0.49 -21.42
N LEU A 230 31.57 0.42 -21.11
CA LEU A 230 30.19 0.11 -20.74
C LEU A 230 29.14 0.63 -21.73
N LYS A 231 29.54 1.41 -22.75
CA LYS A 231 28.63 2.00 -23.75
C LYS A 231 27.86 0.96 -24.57
N ASP A 232 28.51 -0.17 -24.87
CA ASP A 232 27.92 -1.24 -25.68
C ASP A 232 27.23 -2.31 -24.81
N LYS A 233 27.10 -2.11 -23.48
CA LYS A 233 26.46 -3.07 -22.61
C LYS A 233 24.95 -2.96 -22.67
N ILE A 234 24.31 -4.12 -22.55
CA ILE A 234 22.86 -4.24 -22.50
C ILE A 234 22.46 -4.82 -21.15
N ILE A 235 21.54 -4.16 -20.46
CA ILE A 235 21.04 -4.64 -19.18
C ILE A 235 19.73 -5.40 -19.41
N TYR A 236 19.71 -6.63 -18.95
CA TYR A 236 18.50 -7.46 -18.91
C TYR A 236 18.07 -7.68 -17.47
N SER A 237 16.81 -7.40 -17.16
CA SER A 237 16.19 -7.72 -15.87
C SER A 237 15.56 -9.10 -15.93
N LEU A 238 16.03 -10.04 -15.11
CA LEU A 238 15.53 -11.41 -15.05
C LEU A 238 14.14 -11.43 -14.43
N ASP A 239 13.19 -12.04 -15.13
CA ASP A 239 11.82 -12.21 -14.65
C ASP A 239 11.67 -13.60 -13.99
N MET A 240 11.74 -13.62 -12.67
CA MET A 240 11.60 -14.84 -11.87
C MET A 240 10.22 -15.49 -12.02
N GLY A 241 9.18 -14.66 -12.17
CA GLY A 241 7.81 -15.12 -12.40
C GLY A 241 7.70 -15.90 -13.71
N ALA A 242 8.27 -15.37 -14.80
CA ALA A 242 8.29 -16.02 -16.12
C ALA A 242 9.10 -17.32 -16.11
N LEU A 243 10.20 -17.38 -15.35
CA LEU A 243 11.00 -18.60 -15.23
C LEU A 243 10.25 -19.75 -14.53
N ILE A 244 9.43 -19.43 -13.53
CA ILE A 244 8.70 -20.40 -12.70
C ILE A 244 7.34 -20.75 -13.33
N ALA A 245 6.69 -19.80 -13.99
CA ALA A 245 5.37 -19.99 -14.57
C ALA A 245 5.32 -21.18 -15.55
N GLY A 246 4.38 -22.10 -15.32
CA GLY A 246 4.20 -23.28 -16.17
C GLY A 246 5.25 -24.38 -16.06
N ALA A 247 6.28 -24.22 -15.21
CA ALA A 247 7.22 -25.29 -14.94
C ALA A 247 6.56 -26.37 -14.07
N LYS A 248 6.28 -27.54 -14.65
CA LYS A 248 5.65 -28.66 -13.93
C LYS A 248 6.62 -29.44 -13.04
N TYR A 249 7.90 -29.39 -13.35
CA TYR A 249 8.95 -30.12 -12.65
C TYR A 249 10.17 -29.22 -12.41
N LYS A 250 10.90 -29.50 -11.33
CA LYS A 250 12.12 -28.79 -10.92
C LYS A 250 13.15 -28.68 -12.07
N GLY A 251 13.31 -29.72 -12.90
CA GLY A 251 14.24 -29.73 -14.00
C GLY A 251 13.97 -28.71 -15.10
N GLU A 252 12.71 -28.37 -15.35
CA GLU A 252 12.35 -27.38 -16.37
C GLU A 252 12.81 -25.96 -15.99
N PHE A 253 12.64 -25.55 -14.72
CA PHE A 253 13.16 -24.30 -14.22
C PHE A 253 14.70 -24.22 -14.33
N GLU A 254 15.40 -25.32 -13.96
CA GLU A 254 16.84 -25.38 -14.06
C GLU A 254 17.34 -25.29 -15.52
N GLU A 255 16.66 -25.93 -16.46
CA GLU A 255 16.96 -25.82 -17.88
C GLU A 255 16.75 -24.43 -18.45
N ARG A 256 15.62 -23.75 -18.07
CA ARG A 256 15.34 -22.37 -18.46
C ARG A 256 16.42 -21.42 -17.94
N LEU A 257 16.79 -21.53 -16.66
CA LEU A 257 17.83 -20.69 -16.06
C LEU A 257 19.20 -20.97 -16.70
N LYS A 258 19.54 -22.24 -16.94
CA LYS A 258 20.77 -22.62 -17.68
C LYS A 258 20.81 -22.01 -19.06
N SER A 259 19.69 -21.99 -19.78
CA SER A 259 19.59 -21.39 -21.12
C SER A 259 19.81 -19.88 -21.08
N VAL A 260 19.21 -19.17 -20.11
CA VAL A 260 19.46 -17.74 -19.91
C VAL A 260 20.94 -17.48 -19.61
N VAL A 261 21.53 -18.22 -18.67
CA VAL A 261 22.94 -18.05 -18.29
C VAL A 261 23.85 -18.32 -19.48
N LYS A 262 23.57 -19.36 -20.26
CA LYS A 262 24.33 -19.71 -21.46
C LYS A 262 24.26 -18.60 -22.53
N GLU A 263 23.07 -18.02 -22.73
CA GLU A 263 22.89 -16.95 -23.70
C GLU A 263 23.62 -15.67 -23.26
N VAL A 264 23.56 -15.32 -21.93
CA VAL A 264 24.31 -14.19 -21.36
C VAL A 264 25.83 -14.40 -21.53
N THR A 265 26.33 -15.60 -21.24
CA THR A 265 27.77 -15.89 -21.32
C THR A 265 28.25 -15.94 -22.78
N SER A 266 27.40 -16.33 -23.74
CA SER A 266 27.72 -16.32 -25.18
C SER A 266 27.83 -14.91 -25.76
N GLY A 267 27.27 -13.90 -25.09
CA GLY A 267 27.37 -12.49 -25.50
C GLY A 267 28.70 -11.83 -25.13
N ASP A 268 29.76 -12.60 -24.83
CA ASP A 268 31.14 -12.17 -24.59
C ASP A 268 31.30 -10.99 -23.63
N GLY A 269 30.39 -10.96 -22.61
CA GLY A 269 30.35 -9.94 -21.56
C GLY A 269 29.66 -8.63 -21.96
N GLU A 270 28.97 -8.56 -23.09
CA GLU A 270 28.14 -7.40 -23.48
C GLU A 270 26.86 -7.29 -22.65
N ILE A 271 26.38 -8.42 -22.12
CA ILE A 271 25.13 -8.49 -21.36
C ILE A 271 25.43 -8.44 -19.87
N VAL A 272 24.67 -7.59 -19.17
CA VAL A 272 24.63 -7.50 -17.70
C VAL A 272 23.25 -7.94 -17.23
N LEU A 273 23.19 -8.96 -16.39
CA LEU A 273 21.94 -9.51 -15.89
C LEU A 273 21.60 -8.87 -14.56
N PHE A 274 20.51 -8.13 -14.50
CA PHE A 274 19.94 -7.66 -13.23
C PHE A 274 19.01 -8.73 -12.65
N ILE A 275 19.24 -9.10 -11.40
CA ILE A 275 18.47 -10.12 -10.68
C ILE A 275 17.91 -9.49 -9.42
N ASP A 276 16.64 -9.16 -9.46
CA ASP A 276 15.94 -8.71 -8.25
C ASP A 276 15.64 -9.90 -7.33
N GLU A 277 15.60 -9.66 -6.03
CA GLU A 277 15.42 -10.70 -5.01
C GLU A 277 16.35 -11.93 -5.25
N ILE A 278 17.61 -11.68 -5.57
CA ILE A 278 18.59 -12.74 -5.92
C ILE A 278 18.71 -13.84 -4.86
N HIS A 279 18.32 -13.56 -3.62
CA HIS A 279 18.29 -14.52 -2.52
C HIS A 279 17.33 -15.70 -2.81
N THR A 280 16.28 -15.48 -3.63
CA THR A 280 15.34 -16.55 -4.04
C THR A 280 16.04 -17.64 -4.84
N LEU A 281 17.06 -17.29 -5.61
CA LEU A 281 17.88 -18.24 -6.36
C LEU A 281 18.94 -18.96 -5.50
N VAL A 282 19.33 -18.36 -4.36
CA VAL A 282 20.43 -18.86 -3.52
C VAL A 282 19.89 -19.61 -2.29
N GLY A 283 18.75 -19.17 -1.76
CA GLY A 283 18.22 -19.61 -0.48
C GLY A 283 17.21 -20.75 -0.53
N ALA A 284 16.79 -21.16 -1.68
CA ALA A 284 15.76 -22.19 -1.86
C ALA A 284 16.18 -23.63 -1.45
N GLY A 285 17.38 -23.83 -0.89
CA GLY A 285 17.97 -25.14 -0.55
C GLY A 285 17.63 -25.75 0.82
N GLY A 286 16.68 -25.19 1.58
CA GLY A 286 16.42 -25.61 2.98
C GLY A 286 15.28 -26.62 3.23
N GLY A 287 14.55 -27.08 2.21
CA GLY A 287 13.48 -28.09 2.31
C GLY A 287 13.60 -29.16 1.26
N GLU A 288 13.06 -30.37 1.52
CA GLU A 288 12.96 -31.44 0.50
C GLU A 288 12.20 -30.91 -0.73
N GLY A 289 12.96 -30.53 -1.81
CA GLY A 289 12.39 -30.00 -3.05
C GLY A 289 12.79 -28.57 -3.41
N ALA A 290 13.58 -27.88 -2.61
CA ALA A 290 13.98 -26.50 -2.88
C ALA A 290 15.00 -26.39 -4.04
N MET A 291 14.82 -25.33 -4.85
CA MET A 291 15.59 -25.07 -6.07
C MET A 291 17.01 -24.59 -5.74
N ASP A 292 18.04 -25.33 -6.09
CA ASP A 292 19.44 -24.90 -5.92
C ASP A 292 19.96 -24.27 -7.22
N ALA A 293 19.35 -23.14 -7.59
CA ALA A 293 19.76 -22.33 -8.72
C ALA A 293 21.17 -21.71 -8.53
N ALA A 294 21.62 -21.62 -7.27
CA ALA A 294 22.95 -21.13 -6.96
C ALA A 294 24.04 -21.96 -7.64
N ASN A 295 23.86 -23.29 -7.73
CA ASN A 295 24.82 -24.18 -8.38
C ASN A 295 24.92 -23.96 -9.91
N ILE A 296 23.92 -23.36 -10.53
CA ILE A 296 23.93 -22.98 -11.94
C ILE A 296 24.72 -21.69 -12.16
N LEU A 297 24.51 -20.69 -11.25
CA LEU A 297 25.14 -19.38 -11.36
C LEU A 297 26.61 -19.37 -10.91
N LYS A 298 26.95 -20.13 -9.85
CA LYS A 298 28.29 -20.17 -9.26
C LYS A 298 29.42 -20.42 -10.25
N PRO A 299 29.35 -21.41 -11.19
CA PRO A 299 30.44 -21.66 -12.14
C PRO A 299 30.67 -20.47 -13.09
N ALA A 300 29.60 -19.87 -13.62
CA ALA A 300 29.70 -18.75 -14.56
C ALA A 300 30.20 -17.47 -13.87
N LEU A 301 29.75 -17.21 -12.63
CA LEU A 301 30.25 -16.12 -11.77
C LEU A 301 31.72 -16.37 -11.38
N ALA A 302 32.10 -17.63 -11.09
CA ALA A 302 33.47 -17.98 -10.71
C ALA A 302 34.47 -17.75 -11.82
N ARG A 303 34.09 -18.06 -13.09
CA ARG A 303 34.94 -17.84 -14.26
C ARG A 303 34.88 -16.37 -14.74
N GLY A 304 33.99 -15.54 -14.21
CA GLY A 304 33.81 -14.13 -14.63
C GLY A 304 33.10 -14.00 -15.99
N GLU A 305 32.47 -15.07 -16.47
CA GLU A 305 31.72 -15.14 -17.72
C GLU A 305 30.34 -14.47 -17.58
N LEU A 306 29.75 -14.54 -16.39
CA LEU A 306 28.48 -13.91 -16.06
C LEU A 306 28.74 -12.58 -15.32
N ARG A 307 28.21 -11.49 -15.85
CA ARG A 307 28.11 -10.21 -15.17
C ARG A 307 26.70 -10.02 -14.66
N ALA A 308 26.56 -9.79 -13.35
CA ALA A 308 25.28 -9.68 -12.71
C ALA A 308 25.24 -8.53 -11.70
N ILE A 309 24.10 -7.85 -11.63
CA ILE A 309 23.72 -6.92 -10.57
C ILE A 309 22.65 -7.64 -9.75
N GLY A 310 22.94 -7.93 -8.48
CA GLY A 310 21.96 -8.51 -7.56
C GLY A 310 21.30 -7.45 -6.73
N ALA A 311 20.02 -7.66 -6.34
CA ALA A 311 19.33 -6.85 -5.35
C ALA A 311 18.72 -7.77 -4.28
N THR A 312 18.82 -7.35 -3.01
CA THR A 312 18.30 -8.09 -1.86
C THR A 312 18.18 -7.19 -0.63
N THR A 313 17.56 -7.67 0.46
CA THR A 313 17.58 -7.01 1.75
C THR A 313 18.83 -7.35 2.57
N LEU A 314 19.09 -6.60 3.65
CA LEU A 314 20.25 -6.86 4.52
C LEU A 314 20.13 -8.21 5.23
N ASP A 315 18.96 -8.53 5.75
CA ASP A 315 18.70 -9.79 6.45
C ASP A 315 18.88 -11.01 5.54
N GLU A 316 18.38 -10.93 4.30
CA GLU A 316 18.51 -11.98 3.30
C GLU A 316 19.96 -12.12 2.83
N TYR A 317 20.66 -11.00 2.68
CA TYR A 317 22.07 -11.02 2.36
C TYR A 317 22.88 -11.75 3.42
N GLN A 318 22.66 -11.43 4.71
CA GLN A 318 23.33 -12.11 5.84
C GLN A 318 22.97 -13.59 5.93
N LYS A 319 21.71 -13.92 5.68
CA LYS A 319 21.21 -15.28 5.77
C LYS A 319 21.73 -16.20 4.66
N TYR A 320 21.82 -15.71 3.44
CA TYR A 320 22.09 -16.53 2.26
C TYR A 320 23.44 -16.28 1.59
N PHE A 321 23.94 -15.04 1.57
CA PHE A 321 25.18 -14.68 0.87
C PHE A 321 26.41 -14.69 1.77
N GLU A 322 26.35 -14.17 2.99
CA GLU A 322 27.50 -14.14 3.90
C GLU A 322 27.94 -15.54 4.33
N LYS A 323 27.03 -16.50 4.33
CA LYS A 323 27.32 -17.91 4.64
C LYS A 323 28.01 -18.63 3.48
N ASP A 324 27.81 -18.17 2.25
CA ASP A 324 28.41 -18.74 1.05
C ASP A 324 29.65 -17.93 0.61
N LYS A 325 30.82 -18.37 1.10
CA LYS A 325 32.11 -17.71 0.79
C LYS A 325 32.46 -17.62 -0.69
N ALA A 326 31.86 -18.47 -1.52
CA ALA A 326 32.09 -18.44 -2.97
C ALA A 326 31.36 -17.27 -3.63
N LEU A 327 30.12 -17.02 -3.25
CA LEU A 327 29.32 -15.89 -3.71
C LEU A 327 29.82 -14.56 -3.09
N GLU A 328 30.11 -14.52 -1.80
CA GLU A 328 30.63 -13.33 -1.13
C GLU A 328 31.89 -12.76 -1.79
N ARG A 329 32.77 -13.64 -2.29
CA ARG A 329 34.00 -13.21 -3.01
C ARG A 329 33.74 -12.68 -4.42
N ARG A 330 32.53 -12.82 -4.96
CA ARG A 330 32.19 -12.44 -6.34
C ARG A 330 31.35 -11.18 -6.40
N PHE A 331 30.60 -10.89 -5.35
CA PHE A 331 29.77 -9.72 -5.24
C PHE A 331 30.42 -8.63 -4.38
N GLN A 332 30.19 -7.37 -4.74
CA GLN A 332 30.58 -6.20 -3.97
C GLN A 332 29.33 -5.50 -3.46
N LYS A 333 29.23 -5.31 -2.15
CA LYS A 333 28.10 -4.64 -1.50
C LYS A 333 28.00 -3.17 -1.95
N VAL A 334 26.77 -2.73 -2.24
CA VAL A 334 26.36 -1.35 -2.44
C VAL A 334 25.14 -1.14 -1.55
N MET A 335 25.28 -0.35 -0.50
CA MET A 335 24.17 -0.02 0.38
C MET A 335 23.23 0.95 -0.33
N VAL A 336 21.94 0.71 -0.22
CA VAL A 336 20.87 1.54 -0.76
C VAL A 336 19.97 1.93 0.41
N ASP A 337 20.24 3.09 0.95
CA ASP A 337 19.52 3.62 2.10
C ASP A 337 18.20 4.28 1.69
N GLU A 338 17.27 4.40 2.65
CA GLU A 338 16.06 5.19 2.47
C GLU A 338 16.43 6.65 2.14
N PRO A 339 15.87 7.26 1.08
CA PRO A 339 16.13 8.64 0.76
C PRO A 339 15.60 9.56 1.86
N ASP A 340 16.29 10.69 2.06
CA ASP A 340 15.77 11.74 2.93
C ASP A 340 14.50 12.40 2.34
N THR A 341 13.84 13.21 3.14
CA THR A 341 12.58 13.87 2.78
C THR A 341 12.73 14.73 1.51
N GLU A 342 13.82 15.49 1.37
CA GLU A 342 14.04 16.39 0.23
C GLU A 342 14.29 15.59 -1.06
N SER A 343 15.08 14.53 -0.98
CA SER A 343 15.34 13.62 -2.09
C SER A 343 14.06 12.88 -2.50
N ALA A 344 13.26 12.43 -1.54
CA ALA A 344 11.99 11.76 -1.82
C ALA A 344 10.97 12.69 -2.52
N ILE A 345 10.86 13.96 -2.08
CA ILE A 345 10.03 14.97 -2.76
C ILE A 345 10.51 15.17 -4.21
N SER A 346 11.83 15.26 -4.41
CA SER A 346 12.40 15.42 -5.74
C SER A 346 12.11 14.23 -6.65
N ILE A 347 12.18 13.01 -6.11
CA ILE A 347 11.80 11.78 -6.82
C ILE A 347 10.34 11.83 -7.26
N LEU A 348 9.41 12.13 -6.33
CA LEU A 348 7.99 12.19 -6.64
C LEU A 348 7.67 13.28 -7.67
N ARG A 349 8.31 14.45 -7.59
CA ARG A 349 8.19 15.52 -8.60
C ARG A 349 8.60 15.03 -9.99
N GLY A 350 9.67 14.24 -10.07
CA GLY A 350 10.15 13.72 -11.34
C GLY A 350 9.25 12.67 -11.99
N ILE A 351 8.55 11.87 -11.20
CA ILE A 351 7.62 10.84 -11.72
C ILE A 351 6.19 11.34 -11.84
N LYS A 352 5.86 12.49 -11.25
CA LYS A 352 4.53 13.10 -11.20
C LYS A 352 3.79 13.08 -12.54
N GLU A 353 4.43 13.54 -13.62
CA GLU A 353 3.81 13.69 -14.94
C GLU A 353 3.27 12.37 -15.49
N LYS A 354 3.96 11.25 -15.21
CA LYS A 354 3.50 9.92 -15.62
C LYS A 354 2.25 9.46 -14.88
N TYR A 355 2.16 9.74 -13.57
CA TYR A 355 0.97 9.44 -12.79
C TYR A 355 -0.21 10.34 -13.15
N GLU A 356 0.04 11.62 -13.38
CA GLU A 356 -0.97 12.55 -13.90
C GLU A 356 -1.57 12.08 -15.22
N THR A 357 -0.73 11.59 -16.12
CA THR A 357 -1.17 11.06 -17.41
C THR A 357 -1.93 9.75 -17.28
N HIS A 358 -1.43 8.83 -16.43
CA HIS A 358 -2.06 7.53 -16.23
C HIS A 358 -3.46 7.67 -15.63
N HIS A 359 -3.58 8.45 -14.55
CA HIS A 359 -4.87 8.66 -13.87
C HIS A 359 -5.70 9.78 -14.49
N LYS A 360 -5.11 10.58 -15.36
CA LYS A 360 -5.76 11.73 -16.00
C LYS A 360 -6.28 12.77 -14.99
N VAL A 361 -5.51 13.00 -13.94
CA VAL A 361 -5.76 13.99 -12.89
C VAL A 361 -4.53 14.86 -12.72
N ARG A 362 -4.67 16.03 -12.12
CA ARG A 362 -3.54 16.87 -11.74
C ARG A 362 -3.15 16.61 -10.29
N ILE A 363 -1.85 16.57 -10.01
CA ILE A 363 -1.31 16.40 -8.65
C ILE A 363 -0.64 17.71 -8.24
N LYS A 364 -1.12 18.34 -7.17
CA LYS A 364 -0.49 19.56 -6.64
C LYS A 364 0.84 19.25 -5.97
N ASP A 365 1.71 20.27 -5.92
CA ASP A 365 3.00 20.14 -5.23
C ASP A 365 2.83 19.96 -3.72
N ASP A 366 1.81 20.58 -3.13
CA ASP A 366 1.44 20.38 -1.73
C ASP A 366 1.02 18.93 -1.42
N ALA A 367 0.38 18.23 -2.39
CA ALA A 367 0.07 16.81 -2.27
C ALA A 367 1.33 15.95 -2.30
N ILE A 368 2.33 16.29 -3.11
CA ILE A 368 3.60 15.57 -3.15
C ILE A 368 4.34 15.71 -1.81
N ILE A 369 4.43 16.94 -1.31
CA ILE A 369 5.04 17.21 0.00
C ILE A 369 4.30 16.44 1.09
N ALA A 370 2.96 16.49 1.09
CA ALA A 370 2.14 15.76 2.03
C ALA A 370 2.34 14.24 1.94
N ALA A 371 2.44 13.68 0.75
CA ALA A 371 2.67 12.24 0.57
C ALA A 371 3.98 11.78 1.21
N VAL A 372 5.04 12.56 1.10
CA VAL A 372 6.33 12.25 1.72
C VAL A 372 6.29 12.47 3.23
N GLU A 373 5.87 13.65 3.71
CA GLU A 373 5.88 13.99 5.13
C GLU A 373 4.92 13.13 5.94
N LEU A 374 3.68 12.95 5.47
CA LEU A 374 2.69 12.16 6.16
C LEU A 374 3.05 10.67 6.15
N SER A 375 3.59 10.15 5.03
CA SER A 375 4.03 8.75 5.00
C SER A 375 5.21 8.51 5.93
N GLN A 376 6.17 9.43 5.99
CA GLN A 376 7.32 9.30 6.88
C GLN A 376 6.89 9.33 8.35
N ARG A 377 5.93 10.19 8.69
CA ARG A 377 5.44 10.36 10.06
C ARG A 377 4.49 9.25 10.51
N TYR A 378 3.61 8.78 9.61
CA TYR A 378 2.49 7.91 9.97
C TYR A 378 2.59 6.47 9.47
N ILE A 379 3.45 6.18 8.48
CA ILE A 379 3.64 4.85 7.93
C ILE A 379 5.07 4.39 8.25
N THR A 380 5.24 3.72 9.38
CA THR A 380 6.55 3.33 9.92
C THR A 380 7.04 1.95 9.48
N ASN A 381 6.15 1.14 8.91
CA ASN A 381 6.46 -0.24 8.47
C ASN A 381 6.84 -0.35 6.99
N ARG A 382 6.93 0.77 6.27
CA ARG A 382 7.32 0.87 4.86
C ARG A 382 8.34 2.01 4.70
N PHE A 383 9.08 2.00 3.60
CA PHE A 383 10.18 2.92 3.34
C PHE A 383 9.90 3.88 2.18
N LEU A 384 10.51 5.06 2.23
CA LEU A 384 10.52 5.99 1.11
C LEU A 384 11.43 5.47 -0.02
N PRO A 385 11.15 5.81 -1.29
CA PRO A 385 10.02 6.62 -1.76
C PRO A 385 8.72 5.85 -1.98
N ASP A 386 8.75 4.53 -1.94
CA ASP A 386 7.66 3.62 -2.33
C ASP A 386 6.34 3.94 -1.62
N LYS A 387 6.36 4.07 -0.28
CA LYS A 387 5.15 4.42 0.50
C LYS A 387 4.52 5.75 0.10
N ALA A 388 5.33 6.75 -0.30
CA ALA A 388 4.82 8.04 -0.74
C ALA A 388 4.30 7.99 -2.18
N ILE A 389 4.92 7.19 -3.03
CA ILE A 389 4.44 6.91 -4.40
C ILE A 389 3.09 6.22 -4.35
N ASP A 390 2.94 5.20 -3.52
CA ASP A 390 1.67 4.47 -3.35
C ASP A 390 0.54 5.39 -2.85
N LEU A 391 0.83 6.32 -1.92
CA LEU A 391 -0.16 7.29 -1.47
C LEU A 391 -0.61 8.22 -2.60
N MET A 392 0.34 8.69 -3.39
CA MET A 392 0.06 9.55 -4.55
C MET A 392 -0.77 8.80 -5.61
N ASP A 393 -0.43 7.54 -5.87
CA ASP A 393 -1.13 6.67 -6.81
C ASP A 393 -2.56 6.37 -6.36
N GLU A 394 -2.76 6.00 -5.08
CA GLU A 394 -4.10 5.72 -4.54
C GLU A 394 -4.97 6.98 -4.50
N ALA A 395 -4.42 8.13 -4.12
CA ALA A 395 -5.16 9.39 -4.10
C ALA A 395 -5.58 9.82 -5.52
N ALA A 396 -4.67 9.68 -6.50
CA ALA A 396 -4.97 9.97 -7.90
C ALA A 396 -6.01 9.00 -8.47
N SER A 397 -5.91 7.71 -8.15
CA SER A 397 -6.88 6.68 -8.54
C SER A 397 -8.26 6.95 -7.94
N LYS A 398 -8.33 7.33 -6.65
CA LYS A 398 -9.58 7.68 -5.96
C LYS A 398 -10.24 8.88 -6.63
N LEU A 399 -9.48 9.95 -6.85
CA LEU A 399 -9.99 11.16 -7.52
C LEU A 399 -10.49 10.84 -8.93
N ARG A 400 -9.78 10.02 -9.69
CA ARG A 400 -10.21 9.56 -11.00
C ARG A 400 -11.54 8.80 -10.96
N MET A 401 -11.73 7.97 -9.93
CA MET A 401 -12.98 7.25 -9.73
C MET A 401 -14.12 8.22 -9.38
N GLU A 402 -13.86 9.23 -8.55
CA GLU A 402 -14.83 10.27 -8.20
C GLU A 402 -15.25 11.10 -9.41
N ILE A 403 -14.31 11.52 -10.27
CA ILE A 403 -14.59 12.24 -11.52
C ILE A 403 -15.50 11.41 -12.44
N ASN A 404 -15.32 10.09 -12.49
CA ASN A 404 -16.11 9.21 -13.35
C ASN A 404 -17.45 8.79 -12.74
N SER A 405 -17.63 8.97 -11.43
CA SER A 405 -18.87 8.62 -10.72
C SER A 405 -19.80 9.81 -10.60
N LYS A 406 -21.07 9.54 -10.31
CA LYS A 406 -22.02 10.60 -9.98
C LYS A 406 -21.66 11.24 -8.64
N PRO A 407 -21.76 12.56 -8.50
CA PRO A 407 -21.61 13.23 -7.20
C PRO A 407 -22.57 12.66 -6.15
N GLU A 408 -22.12 12.66 -4.90
CA GLU A 408 -22.89 12.13 -3.77
C GLU A 408 -24.26 12.82 -3.64
N GLU A 409 -24.32 14.12 -3.90
CA GLU A 409 -25.56 14.91 -3.88
C GLU A 409 -26.59 14.35 -4.87
N LEU A 410 -26.16 14.01 -6.09
CA LEU A 410 -27.03 13.39 -7.10
C LEU A 410 -27.48 11.99 -6.70
N ASP A 411 -26.62 11.20 -6.07
CA ASP A 411 -26.97 9.86 -5.62
C ASP A 411 -28.00 9.90 -4.48
N VAL A 412 -27.85 10.85 -3.55
CA VAL A 412 -28.82 11.10 -2.47
C VAL A 412 -30.19 11.51 -3.03
N LEU A 413 -30.21 12.42 -4.03
CA LEU A 413 -31.45 12.85 -4.68
C LEU A 413 -32.09 11.70 -5.47
N ASP A 414 -31.30 10.92 -6.22
CA ASP A 414 -31.80 9.74 -6.96
C ASP A 414 -32.43 8.73 -6.01
N ARG A 415 -31.85 8.48 -4.82
CA ARG A 415 -32.41 7.58 -3.79
C ARG A 415 -33.72 8.13 -3.18
N LYS A 416 -33.77 9.43 -2.87
CA LYS A 416 -34.98 10.07 -2.35
C LYS A 416 -36.12 10.02 -3.37
N ILE A 417 -35.80 10.32 -4.64
CA ILE A 417 -36.78 10.23 -5.74
C ILE A 417 -37.33 8.80 -5.84
N MET A 418 -36.47 7.80 -5.82
CA MET A 418 -36.86 6.39 -5.88
C MET A 418 -37.76 6.02 -4.68
N GLN A 419 -37.41 6.48 -3.48
CA GLN A 419 -38.20 6.22 -2.26
C GLN A 419 -39.61 6.83 -2.37
N LEU A 420 -39.69 8.10 -2.83
CA LEU A 420 -40.98 8.78 -3.05
C LEU A 420 -41.81 8.12 -4.16
N GLU A 421 -41.17 7.69 -5.25
CA GLU A 421 -41.89 6.94 -6.31
C GLU A 421 -42.49 5.64 -5.80
N ILE A 422 -41.76 4.92 -4.92
CA ILE A 422 -42.28 3.71 -4.27
C ILE A 422 -43.45 4.06 -3.33
N GLU A 423 -43.32 5.14 -2.54
CA GLU A 423 -44.39 5.57 -1.61
C GLU A 423 -45.64 6.03 -2.36
N ILE A 424 -45.50 6.79 -3.43
CA ILE A 424 -46.59 7.21 -4.30
C ILE A 424 -47.32 5.99 -4.89
N GLU A 425 -46.61 4.98 -5.34
CA GLU A 425 -47.22 3.75 -5.88
C GLU A 425 -47.94 2.96 -4.81
N ALA A 426 -47.47 2.97 -3.57
CA ALA A 426 -48.16 2.37 -2.42
C ALA A 426 -49.47 3.11 -2.08
N ILE A 427 -49.41 4.46 -2.00
CA ILE A 427 -50.53 5.32 -1.63
C ILE A 427 -51.62 5.37 -2.73
N LYS A 428 -51.27 5.24 -4.00
CA LYS A 428 -52.24 5.07 -5.10
C LYS A 428 -53.22 3.93 -4.85
N ARG A 429 -52.80 2.87 -4.16
CA ARG A 429 -53.62 1.73 -3.82
C ARG A 429 -54.56 2.04 -2.65
N GLU A 430 -54.23 3.05 -1.83
CA GLU A 430 -55.01 3.45 -0.64
C GLU A 430 -56.02 4.57 -0.94
N ASN A 431 -56.02 5.20 -2.14
CA ASN A 431 -56.91 6.25 -2.62
C ASN A 431 -56.88 7.57 -1.77
N ASP A 432 -55.76 7.93 -1.16
CA ASP A 432 -55.60 9.20 -0.45
C ASP A 432 -55.13 10.32 -1.43
N GLU A 433 -56.12 11.03 -2.02
CA GLU A 433 -55.86 12.10 -3.02
C GLU A 433 -55.08 13.29 -2.45
N THR A 434 -55.20 13.60 -1.16
CA THR A 434 -54.54 14.75 -0.55
C THR A 434 -53.07 14.49 -0.36
N LYS A 435 -52.71 13.31 0.14
CA LYS A 435 -51.37 12.86 0.32
C LYS A 435 -50.66 12.60 -1.00
N LEU A 436 -51.35 12.09 -2.01
CA LEU A 436 -50.85 11.92 -3.37
C LEU A 436 -50.46 13.25 -4.01
N LYS A 437 -51.24 14.32 -3.80
CA LYS A 437 -50.90 15.64 -4.34
C LYS A 437 -49.64 16.24 -3.71
N SER A 438 -49.49 16.11 -2.36
CA SER A 438 -48.31 16.62 -1.68
C SER A 438 -47.05 15.87 -2.09
N LEU A 439 -47.10 14.54 -2.18
CA LEU A 439 -45.97 13.72 -2.58
C LEU A 439 -45.57 13.93 -4.07
N ASN A 440 -46.53 14.11 -4.96
CA ASN A 440 -46.24 14.44 -6.36
C ASN A 440 -45.61 15.82 -6.52
N LEU A 441 -46.00 16.80 -5.69
CA LEU A 441 -45.37 18.12 -5.69
C LEU A 441 -43.91 18.03 -5.21
N GLU A 442 -43.66 17.30 -4.12
CA GLU A 442 -42.34 17.06 -3.57
C GLU A 442 -41.46 16.30 -4.58
N LEU A 443 -41.99 15.26 -5.22
CA LEU A 443 -41.31 14.54 -6.29
C LEU A 443 -40.93 15.44 -7.48
N ALA A 444 -41.83 16.32 -7.88
CA ALA A 444 -41.57 17.27 -8.98
C ALA A 444 -40.42 18.21 -8.63
N ASN A 445 -40.41 18.76 -7.41
CA ASN A 445 -39.37 19.67 -6.93
C ASN A 445 -38.01 18.96 -6.87
N LEU A 446 -37.95 17.74 -6.31
CA LEU A 446 -36.71 16.96 -6.26
C LEU A 446 -36.20 16.55 -7.64
N LYS A 447 -37.09 16.26 -8.60
CA LYS A 447 -36.72 15.98 -10.00
C LYS A 447 -36.17 17.22 -10.71
N GLU A 448 -36.70 18.40 -10.43
CA GLU A 448 -36.21 19.67 -10.96
C GLU A 448 -34.80 19.96 -10.41
N GLU A 449 -34.62 19.93 -9.11
CA GLU A 449 -33.34 20.09 -8.43
C GLU A 449 -32.27 19.07 -8.93
N ARG A 450 -32.66 17.80 -9.03
CA ARG A 450 -31.81 16.73 -9.58
C ARG A 450 -31.39 17.03 -11.02
N ASN A 451 -32.31 17.51 -11.87
CA ASN A 451 -32.02 17.80 -13.27
C ASN A 451 -31.09 19.02 -13.42
N GLU A 452 -31.23 20.03 -12.58
CA GLU A 452 -30.35 21.20 -12.55
C GLU A 452 -28.90 20.77 -12.16
N ILE A 453 -28.73 20.04 -11.06
CA ILE A 453 -27.42 19.54 -10.62
C ILE A 453 -26.82 18.59 -11.67
N PHE A 454 -27.64 17.71 -12.27
CA PHE A 454 -27.18 16.79 -13.30
C PHE A 454 -26.71 17.51 -14.58
N ALA A 455 -27.41 18.55 -15.00
CA ALA A 455 -27.01 19.34 -16.16
C ALA A 455 -25.68 20.05 -15.92
N LYS A 456 -25.51 20.64 -14.73
CA LYS A 456 -24.27 21.28 -14.28
C LYS A 456 -23.12 20.28 -14.24
N TRP A 457 -23.29 19.16 -13.56
CA TRP A 457 -22.29 18.09 -13.49
C TRP A 457 -21.89 17.56 -14.87
N LYS A 458 -22.87 17.36 -15.76
CA LYS A 458 -22.58 16.86 -17.10
C LYS A 458 -21.77 17.85 -17.92
N SER A 459 -22.08 19.15 -17.82
CA SER A 459 -21.34 20.22 -18.50
C SER A 459 -19.88 20.29 -17.98
N GLU A 460 -19.68 20.26 -16.67
CA GLU A 460 -18.33 20.22 -16.06
C GLU A 460 -17.56 18.96 -16.52
N LYS A 461 -18.21 17.80 -16.53
CA LYS A 461 -17.59 16.54 -16.96
C LYS A 461 -17.14 16.56 -18.42
N ASP A 462 -17.97 17.08 -19.32
CA ASP A 462 -17.64 17.18 -20.75
C ASP A 462 -16.40 18.07 -20.97
N VAL A 463 -16.24 19.17 -20.22
CA VAL A 463 -15.05 20.03 -20.27
C VAL A 463 -13.82 19.31 -19.71
N VAL A 464 -13.96 18.59 -18.59
CA VAL A 464 -12.87 17.80 -17.99
C VAL A 464 -12.39 16.70 -18.94
N ASP A 465 -13.30 15.97 -19.58
CA ASP A 465 -12.97 14.94 -20.56
C ASP A 465 -12.23 15.53 -21.78
N ASN A 466 -12.60 16.72 -22.23
CA ASN A 466 -11.89 17.44 -23.30
C ASN A 466 -10.48 17.86 -22.86
N ILE A 467 -10.30 18.39 -21.65
CA ILE A 467 -8.98 18.72 -21.08
C ILE A 467 -8.07 17.50 -21.08
N GLN A 468 -8.60 16.35 -20.66
CA GLN A 468 -7.85 15.09 -20.60
C GLN A 468 -7.41 14.59 -21.99
N ASN A 469 -8.29 14.71 -22.98
CA ASN A 469 -7.96 14.33 -24.35
C ASN A 469 -6.84 15.19 -24.93
N VAL A 470 -6.90 16.52 -24.70
CA VAL A 470 -5.85 17.45 -25.15
C VAL A 470 -4.51 17.18 -24.43
N LYS A 471 -4.53 16.88 -23.13
CA LYS A 471 -3.30 16.49 -22.39
C LYS A 471 -2.67 15.23 -22.98
N LYS A 472 -3.46 14.22 -23.30
CA LYS A 472 -2.97 13.00 -23.96
C LYS A 472 -2.35 13.29 -25.33
N GLU A 473 -2.98 14.14 -26.15
CA GLU A 473 -2.44 14.57 -27.44
C GLU A 473 -1.07 15.25 -27.28
N ILE A 474 -0.90 16.12 -26.27
CA ILE A 474 0.37 16.79 -25.97
C ILE A 474 1.47 15.77 -25.64
N GLU A 475 1.15 14.75 -24.85
CA GLU A 475 2.10 13.70 -24.48
C GLU A 475 2.50 12.82 -25.66
N ASP A 476 1.52 12.41 -26.46
CA ASP A 476 1.77 11.66 -27.70
C ASP A 476 2.68 12.45 -28.63
N PHE A 477 2.48 13.77 -28.77
CA PHE A 477 3.35 14.64 -29.56
C PHE A 477 4.75 14.80 -28.95
N LYS A 478 4.89 14.88 -27.61
CA LYS A 478 6.19 14.92 -26.94
C LYS A 478 7.00 13.64 -27.22
N LEU A 479 6.35 12.47 -27.06
CA LEU A 479 6.98 11.17 -27.33
C LEU A 479 7.39 11.04 -28.82
N GLU A 480 6.56 11.53 -29.74
CA GLU A 480 6.88 11.51 -31.17
C GLU A 480 8.03 12.47 -31.48
N ALA A 481 8.10 13.63 -30.84
CA ALA A 481 9.21 14.58 -30.98
C ALA A 481 10.54 13.99 -30.47
N GLU A 482 10.53 13.31 -29.33
CA GLU A 482 11.73 12.62 -28.82
C GLU A 482 12.21 11.49 -29.72
N ARG A 483 11.29 10.75 -30.33
CA ARG A 483 11.64 9.71 -31.32
C ARG A 483 12.27 10.33 -32.56
N ALA A 484 11.66 11.38 -33.11
CA ALA A 484 12.19 12.09 -34.27
C ALA A 484 13.57 12.72 -33.97
N GLU A 485 13.80 13.23 -32.78
CA GLU A 485 15.10 13.76 -32.34
C GLU A 485 16.18 12.70 -32.31
N ARG A 486 15.87 11.49 -31.81
CA ARG A 486 16.80 10.34 -31.83
C ARG A 486 17.08 9.83 -33.25
N GLU A 487 16.13 9.97 -34.15
CA GLU A 487 16.27 9.60 -35.57
C GLU A 487 16.98 10.70 -36.39
N GLY A 488 17.23 11.87 -35.80
CA GLY A 488 17.91 13.01 -36.43
C GLY A 488 17.00 13.84 -37.38
N ASP A 489 15.68 13.64 -37.32
CA ASP A 489 14.71 14.43 -38.10
C ASP A 489 14.31 15.71 -37.38
N TYR A 490 15.22 16.69 -37.43
CA TYR A 490 15.01 18.00 -36.78
C TYR A 490 13.86 18.82 -37.40
N GLY A 491 13.49 18.53 -38.66
CA GLY A 491 12.33 19.19 -39.29
C GLY A 491 11.03 18.78 -38.63
N LYS A 492 10.84 17.48 -38.40
CA LYS A 492 9.68 16.94 -37.67
C LYS A 492 9.67 17.36 -36.20
N VAL A 493 10.83 17.42 -35.56
CA VAL A 493 10.94 17.93 -34.17
C VAL A 493 10.45 19.36 -34.06
N ALA A 494 10.83 20.23 -35.00
CA ALA A 494 10.42 21.63 -35.02
C ALA A 494 8.91 21.76 -35.24
N GLU A 495 8.32 21.01 -36.19
CA GLU A 495 6.87 20.99 -36.44
C GLU A 495 6.10 20.56 -35.17
N LEU A 496 6.54 19.51 -34.51
CA LEU A 496 5.88 19.00 -33.31
C LEU A 496 6.01 19.95 -32.12
N ARG A 497 7.24 20.41 -31.79
CA ARG A 497 7.48 21.27 -30.60
C ARG A 497 6.94 22.69 -30.75
N TYR A 498 7.11 23.33 -31.90
CA TYR A 498 6.71 24.72 -32.12
C TYR A 498 5.37 24.90 -32.82
N GLY A 499 4.83 23.83 -33.41
CA GLY A 499 3.51 23.80 -34.04
C GLY A 499 2.48 23.11 -33.15
N LYS A 500 2.41 21.77 -33.23
CA LYS A 500 1.31 20.99 -32.66
C LYS A 500 1.24 21.03 -31.12
N ILE A 501 2.38 20.98 -30.42
CA ILE A 501 2.39 21.04 -28.95
C ILE A 501 1.93 22.42 -28.48
N LYS A 502 2.38 23.49 -29.15
CA LYS A 502 1.99 24.84 -28.78
C LYS A 502 0.49 25.09 -29.01
N GLU A 503 -0.04 24.64 -30.13
CA GLU A 503 -1.49 24.77 -30.49
C GLU A 503 -2.35 23.97 -29.46
N ALA A 504 -1.92 22.76 -29.10
CA ALA A 504 -2.58 21.94 -28.09
C ALA A 504 -2.49 22.59 -26.68
N GLN A 505 -1.37 23.25 -26.36
CA GLN A 505 -1.21 23.98 -25.11
C GLN A 505 -2.15 25.20 -25.02
N GLU A 506 -2.27 25.99 -26.08
CA GLU A 506 -3.21 27.12 -26.15
C GLU A 506 -4.67 26.66 -26.01
N LYS A 507 -5.01 25.51 -26.59
CA LYS A 507 -6.34 24.91 -26.47
C LYS A 507 -6.59 24.42 -25.03
N LEU A 508 -5.56 23.83 -24.36
CA LEU A 508 -5.63 23.44 -22.98
C LEU A 508 -5.89 24.62 -22.05
N ASP A 509 -5.16 25.73 -22.24
CA ASP A 509 -5.30 26.95 -21.43
C ASP A 509 -6.71 27.58 -21.61
N ALA A 510 -7.27 27.50 -22.80
CA ALA A 510 -8.63 27.98 -23.08
C ALA A 510 -9.69 27.13 -22.33
N LEU A 511 -9.58 25.80 -22.40
CA LEU A 511 -10.50 24.89 -21.70
C LEU A 511 -10.38 25.01 -20.16
N GLN A 512 -9.17 25.24 -19.64
CA GLN A 512 -8.98 25.49 -18.20
C GLN A 512 -9.63 26.79 -17.74
N LYS A 513 -9.59 27.86 -18.57
CA LYS A 513 -10.30 29.09 -18.27
C LYS A 513 -11.82 28.90 -18.29
N GLU A 514 -12.33 28.22 -19.30
CA GLU A 514 -13.75 27.88 -19.39
C GLU A 514 -14.24 27.10 -18.17
N LEU A 515 -13.45 26.12 -17.72
CA LEU A 515 -13.76 25.37 -16.52
C LEU A 515 -13.77 26.25 -15.27
N HIS A 516 -12.76 27.12 -15.12
CA HIS A 516 -12.69 28.03 -13.98
C HIS A 516 -13.85 29.05 -13.96
N GLU A 517 -14.29 29.50 -15.12
CA GLU A 517 -15.47 30.39 -15.25
C GLU A 517 -16.77 29.65 -14.88
N ASN A 518 -16.91 28.41 -15.28
CA ASN A 518 -18.07 27.56 -14.95
C ASN A 518 -18.11 27.18 -13.43
N GLN A 519 -16.98 27.18 -12.76
CA GLN A 519 -16.85 26.83 -11.34
C GLN A 519 -17.08 28.00 -10.36
N GLN A 520 -17.46 29.20 -10.82
CA GLN A 520 -17.73 30.35 -9.95
C GLN A 520 -18.93 30.07 -9.01
N GLY A 521 -18.64 29.45 -7.86
CA GLY A 521 -19.59 29.24 -6.77
C GLY A 521 -19.46 27.92 -6.02
N GLN A 522 -19.53 26.80 -6.67
CA GLN A 522 -19.32 25.45 -6.10
C GLN A 522 -18.97 24.49 -7.24
N SER A 523 -17.74 24.01 -7.25
CA SER A 523 -17.31 22.94 -8.18
C SER A 523 -17.89 21.60 -7.72
N LEU A 524 -18.57 20.91 -8.62
CA LEU A 524 -19.08 19.56 -8.39
C LEU A 524 -18.01 18.50 -8.70
N ILE A 525 -16.99 18.83 -9.49
CA ILE A 525 -15.91 17.93 -9.89
C ILE A 525 -14.58 18.52 -9.42
N LYS A 526 -13.87 17.78 -8.59
CA LYS A 526 -12.50 18.07 -8.16
C LYS A 526 -11.54 17.49 -9.21
N GLU A 527 -10.56 18.28 -9.68
CA GLU A 527 -9.62 17.84 -10.73
C GLU A 527 -8.20 17.61 -10.24
N GLU A 528 -7.90 18.11 -9.05
CA GLU A 528 -6.56 18.15 -8.53
C GLU A 528 -6.47 17.36 -7.21
N VAL A 529 -5.47 16.49 -7.13
CA VAL A 529 -5.08 15.85 -5.87
C VAL A 529 -4.42 16.89 -4.99
N THR A 530 -4.96 17.07 -3.80
CA THR A 530 -4.49 18.04 -2.80
C THR A 530 -3.89 17.34 -1.59
N HIS A 531 -3.30 18.13 -0.70
CA HIS A 531 -2.84 17.68 0.61
C HIS A 531 -3.93 16.89 1.38
N ASP A 532 -5.19 17.34 1.32
CA ASP A 532 -6.29 16.70 2.06
C ASP A 532 -6.64 15.31 1.51
N ASP A 533 -6.52 15.10 0.20
CA ASP A 533 -6.74 13.78 -0.42
C ASP A 533 -5.69 12.77 0.04
N ILE A 534 -4.43 13.20 0.10
CA ILE A 534 -3.34 12.38 0.64
C ILE A 534 -3.58 12.07 2.11
N ALA A 535 -3.97 13.08 2.90
CA ALA A 535 -4.27 12.91 4.31
C ALA A 535 -5.42 11.91 4.53
N GLU A 536 -6.43 11.90 3.67
CA GLU A 536 -7.53 10.95 3.73
C GLU A 536 -7.08 9.52 3.43
N VAL A 537 -6.21 9.33 2.43
CA VAL A 537 -5.63 8.01 2.14
C VAL A 537 -4.78 7.53 3.31
N VAL A 538 -3.95 8.39 3.89
CA VAL A 538 -3.16 8.06 5.09
C VAL A 538 -4.07 7.68 6.25
N ALA A 539 -5.17 8.43 6.45
CA ALA A 539 -6.15 8.12 7.49
C ALA A 539 -6.78 6.73 7.29
N LYS A 540 -7.10 6.38 6.06
CA LYS A 540 -7.65 5.06 5.72
C LYS A 540 -6.65 3.92 5.96
N TRP A 541 -5.37 4.11 5.63
CA TRP A 541 -4.34 3.09 5.82
C TRP A 541 -3.96 2.88 7.29
N THR A 542 -3.90 3.96 8.04
CA THR A 542 -3.40 3.95 9.42
C THR A 542 -4.52 3.86 10.46
N GLY A 543 -5.76 4.17 10.07
CA GLY A 543 -6.89 4.34 10.98
C GLY A 543 -6.85 5.64 11.78
N ILE A 544 -5.96 6.58 11.44
CA ILE A 544 -5.76 7.85 12.15
C ILE A 544 -6.59 8.92 11.45
N PRO A 545 -7.40 9.72 12.14
CA PRO A 545 -8.19 10.79 11.53
C PRO A 545 -7.32 11.99 11.13
N VAL A 546 -6.35 11.76 10.22
CA VAL A 546 -5.34 12.76 9.80
C VAL A 546 -5.99 14.03 9.24
N THR A 547 -7.07 13.89 8.47
CA THR A 547 -7.83 15.02 7.90
C THR A 547 -8.41 15.95 8.94
N LYS A 548 -8.95 15.40 10.03
CA LYS A 548 -9.46 16.21 11.16
C LYS A 548 -8.32 16.85 11.94
N MET A 549 -7.15 16.25 11.94
CA MET A 549 -5.98 16.74 12.64
C MET A 549 -5.34 17.97 11.96
N LEU A 550 -5.51 18.16 10.65
CA LEU A 550 -4.81 19.19 9.89
C LEU A 550 -5.56 20.54 9.79
N GLN A 551 -6.88 20.53 9.64
CA GLN A 551 -7.66 21.76 9.37
C GLN A 551 -8.05 22.57 10.62
N SER A 552 -8.07 21.94 11.79
CA SER A 552 -8.48 22.61 13.03
C SER A 552 -7.43 22.55 14.15
N GLU A 553 -6.25 22.01 13.88
CA GLU A 553 -5.24 21.72 14.90
C GLU A 553 -4.77 22.97 15.66
N ARG A 554 -4.48 24.06 14.96
CA ARG A 554 -3.96 25.26 15.65
C ARG A 554 -4.98 25.86 16.62
N GLU A 555 -6.23 25.98 16.18
CA GLU A 555 -7.28 26.55 17.04
C GLU A 555 -7.74 25.58 18.15
N LYS A 556 -7.83 24.30 17.82
CA LYS A 556 -8.17 23.25 18.80
C LYS A 556 -7.08 23.09 19.84
N LEU A 557 -5.80 23.02 19.44
CA LEU A 557 -4.69 22.90 20.39
C LEU A 557 -4.58 24.11 21.34
N LEU A 558 -4.98 25.29 20.87
CA LEU A 558 -5.06 26.48 21.72
C LEU A 558 -6.21 26.42 22.74
N LYS A 559 -7.26 25.64 22.45
CA LYS A 559 -8.46 25.46 23.33
C LYS A 559 -8.48 24.07 23.99
N LEU A 560 -7.35 23.37 24.00
CA LEU A 560 -7.28 21.99 24.51
C LEU A 560 -7.72 21.89 25.98
N GLU A 561 -7.33 22.86 26.81
CA GLU A 561 -7.73 22.89 28.21
C GLU A 561 -9.24 23.00 28.35
N ASP A 562 -9.89 23.89 27.62
CA ASP A 562 -11.33 24.08 27.67
C ASP A 562 -12.09 22.82 27.27
N GLU A 563 -11.58 22.11 26.29
CA GLU A 563 -12.18 20.84 25.82
C GLU A 563 -12.01 19.71 26.84
N LEU A 564 -10.83 19.60 27.45
CA LEU A 564 -10.59 18.62 28.50
C LEU A 564 -11.43 18.89 29.73
N HIS A 565 -11.64 20.19 30.10
CA HIS A 565 -12.51 20.58 31.19
C HIS A 565 -13.99 20.25 30.98
N LYS A 566 -14.46 20.07 29.74
CA LYS A 566 -15.83 19.61 29.51
C LYS A 566 -16.10 18.21 30.05
N ARG A 567 -15.05 17.43 30.25
CA ARG A 567 -15.14 16.04 30.70
C ARG A 567 -14.47 15.80 32.06
N VAL A 568 -13.40 16.52 32.34
CA VAL A 568 -12.63 16.41 33.58
C VAL A 568 -12.83 17.67 34.41
N VAL A 569 -13.32 17.50 35.62
CA VAL A 569 -13.61 18.61 36.58
C VAL A 569 -12.43 18.80 37.52
N GLY A 570 -11.97 20.05 37.64
CA GLY A 570 -10.78 20.42 38.41
C GLY A 570 -9.50 19.89 37.74
N GLN A 571 -8.43 19.73 38.51
CA GLN A 571 -7.15 19.17 38.05
C GLN A 571 -6.42 20.06 37.03
N GLU A 572 -6.47 21.37 37.23
CA GLU A 572 -5.91 22.38 36.32
C GLU A 572 -4.44 22.13 35.98
N GLU A 573 -3.59 21.84 37.01
CA GLU A 573 -2.18 21.55 36.82
C GLU A 573 -1.95 20.36 35.87
N ALA A 574 -2.80 19.31 35.97
CA ALA A 574 -2.70 18.12 35.11
C ALA A 574 -3.09 18.42 33.64
N ILE A 575 -4.15 19.19 33.48
CA ILE A 575 -4.66 19.56 32.14
C ILE A 575 -3.68 20.50 31.44
N GLU A 576 -3.14 21.49 32.18
CA GLU A 576 -2.15 22.45 31.65
C GLU A 576 -0.85 21.69 31.22
N ALA A 577 -0.29 20.85 32.09
CA ALA A 577 0.92 20.09 31.80
C ALA A 577 0.80 19.20 30.56
N ILE A 578 -0.33 18.51 30.40
CA ILE A 578 -0.60 17.68 29.21
C ILE A 578 -0.76 18.57 27.96
N SER A 579 -1.52 19.64 28.06
CA SER A 579 -1.80 20.54 26.95
C SER A 579 -0.52 21.15 26.41
N ASP A 580 0.37 21.58 27.30
CA ASP A 580 1.67 22.14 26.96
C ASP A 580 2.60 21.11 26.30
N ALA A 581 2.64 19.89 26.79
CA ALA A 581 3.44 18.83 26.18
C ALA A 581 2.93 18.49 24.77
N VAL A 582 1.62 18.38 24.59
CA VAL A 582 1.01 18.15 23.28
C VAL A 582 1.32 19.32 22.33
N ARG A 583 1.21 20.55 22.78
CA ARG A 583 1.56 21.75 21.99
C ARG A 583 3.02 21.76 21.58
N ARG A 584 3.97 21.48 22.51
CA ARG A 584 5.40 21.39 22.21
C ARG A 584 5.71 20.34 21.15
N SER A 585 5.13 19.17 21.27
CA SER A 585 5.30 18.10 20.31
C SER A 585 4.76 18.47 18.92
N ARG A 586 3.56 19.07 18.86
CA ARG A 586 2.92 19.47 17.60
C ARG A 586 3.58 20.67 16.93
N ALA A 587 4.21 21.53 17.71
CA ALA A 587 5.02 22.63 17.21
C ALA A 587 6.42 22.20 16.71
N GLY A 588 6.76 20.91 16.81
CA GLY A 588 8.09 20.41 16.40
C GLY A 588 9.21 20.81 17.35
N LEU A 589 8.90 21.25 18.57
CA LEU A 589 9.87 21.71 19.59
C LEU A 589 10.34 20.58 20.52
N GLN A 590 9.98 19.34 20.22
CA GLN A 590 10.36 18.16 20.98
C GLN A 590 11.29 17.26 20.17
N ASP A 591 12.11 16.45 20.86
CA ASP A 591 12.94 15.44 20.21
C ASP A 591 12.07 14.43 19.45
N ALA A 592 12.25 14.37 18.14
CA ALA A 592 11.49 13.49 17.25
C ALA A 592 11.67 11.98 17.56
N LYS A 593 12.62 11.63 18.41
CA LYS A 593 12.86 10.26 18.85
C LYS A 593 12.02 9.84 20.06
N LYS A 594 11.46 10.78 20.81
CA LYS A 594 10.71 10.51 22.04
C LYS A 594 9.20 10.39 21.79
N PRO A 595 8.43 9.78 22.71
CA PRO A 595 6.97 9.86 22.72
C PRO A 595 6.47 11.31 22.77
N ILE A 596 5.21 11.57 22.36
CA ILE A 596 4.59 12.91 22.40
C ILE A 596 4.66 13.51 23.82
N GLY A 597 4.53 12.68 24.84
CA GLY A 597 4.69 13.06 26.23
C GLY A 597 4.67 11.85 27.15
N SER A 598 5.34 11.95 28.27
CA SER A 598 5.37 10.93 29.31
C SER A 598 5.02 11.55 30.66
N PHE A 599 3.98 11.04 31.30
CA PHE A 599 3.39 11.63 32.51
C PHE A 599 3.29 10.60 33.62
N LEU A 600 3.59 11.03 34.85
CA LEU A 600 3.29 10.28 36.05
C LEU A 600 2.23 10.99 36.85
N PHE A 601 1.04 10.39 36.95
CA PHE A 601 -0.09 10.90 37.72
C PHE A 601 -0.09 10.33 39.13
N LEU A 602 0.14 11.17 40.11
CA LEU A 602 0.09 10.85 41.53
C LEU A 602 -1.24 11.33 42.12
N GLY A 603 -1.87 10.58 42.99
CA GLY A 603 -3.09 10.98 43.66
C GLY A 603 -3.97 9.86 44.17
N THR A 604 -4.98 10.19 44.95
CA THR A 604 -5.93 9.23 45.51
C THR A 604 -6.78 8.57 44.42
N THR A 605 -7.51 7.51 44.78
CA THR A 605 -8.41 6.84 43.84
C THR A 605 -9.64 7.71 43.54
N GLY A 606 -10.12 7.70 42.31
CA GLY A 606 -11.38 8.35 41.92
C GLY A 606 -11.31 9.87 41.72
N VAL A 607 -10.10 10.44 41.59
CA VAL A 607 -9.87 11.90 41.33
C VAL A 607 -9.85 12.27 39.83
N GLY A 608 -9.97 11.29 38.94
CA GLY A 608 -10.08 11.58 37.50
C GLY A 608 -8.87 11.18 36.65
N LYS A 609 -7.81 10.51 37.17
CA LYS A 609 -6.60 10.13 36.44
C LYS A 609 -6.90 9.38 35.14
N THR A 610 -7.70 8.32 35.18
CA THR A 610 -8.09 7.52 34.03
C THR A 610 -9.06 8.26 33.10
N GLU A 611 -9.90 9.15 33.65
CA GLU A 611 -10.85 9.93 32.86
C GLU A 611 -10.15 10.99 32.01
N LEU A 612 -9.08 11.60 32.55
CA LEU A 612 -8.24 12.53 31.79
C LEU A 612 -7.54 11.81 30.61
N ALA A 613 -7.05 10.58 30.82
CA ALA A 613 -6.47 9.78 29.76
C ALA A 613 -7.50 9.47 28.65
N LYS A 614 -8.76 9.19 29.02
CA LYS A 614 -9.86 8.97 28.06
C LYS A 614 -10.24 10.24 27.30
N ALA A 615 -10.39 11.36 28.02
CA ALA A 615 -10.69 12.64 27.41
C ALA A 615 -9.61 13.06 26.41
N LEU A 616 -8.34 12.80 26.75
CA LEU A 616 -7.21 13.07 25.87
C LEU A 616 -7.22 12.19 24.61
N ALA A 617 -7.54 10.90 24.77
CA ALA A 617 -7.65 9.97 23.63
C ALA A 617 -8.80 10.37 22.69
N GLU A 618 -9.97 10.69 23.25
CA GLU A 618 -11.12 11.15 22.46
C GLU A 618 -10.78 12.43 21.69
N TYR A 619 -10.10 13.37 22.34
CA TYR A 619 -9.78 14.65 21.73
C TYR A 619 -8.71 14.55 20.64
N LEU A 620 -7.61 13.82 20.90
CA LEU A 620 -6.48 13.76 19.99
C LEU A 620 -6.68 12.73 18.86
N PHE A 621 -7.42 11.65 19.14
CA PHE A 621 -7.55 10.52 18.23
C PHE A 621 -8.99 10.26 17.77
N ASP A 622 -9.96 11.12 18.20
CA ASP A 622 -11.38 11.04 17.87
C ASP A 622 -12.03 9.69 18.28
N ASP A 623 -11.38 8.97 19.21
CA ASP A 623 -11.84 7.68 19.74
C ASP A 623 -11.42 7.54 21.20
N GLU A 624 -12.38 7.47 22.11
CA GLU A 624 -12.10 7.23 23.53
C GLU A 624 -11.48 5.85 23.80
N ASN A 625 -11.58 4.92 22.83
CA ASN A 625 -10.98 3.59 22.90
C ASN A 625 -9.56 3.54 22.30
N ALA A 626 -9.02 4.69 21.84
CA ALA A 626 -7.63 4.80 21.44
C ALA A 626 -6.68 4.79 22.67
N ILE A 627 -6.96 3.91 23.62
CA ILE A 627 -6.18 3.69 24.84
C ILE A 627 -5.72 2.25 24.90
N THR A 628 -4.42 2.07 25.10
CA THR A 628 -3.84 0.78 25.51
C THR A 628 -3.67 0.80 27.03
N ARG A 629 -4.58 0.18 27.74
CA ARG A 629 -4.53 0.10 29.22
C ARG A 629 -3.86 -1.19 29.66
N ILE A 630 -2.84 -1.06 30.48
CA ILE A 630 -2.11 -2.17 31.10
C ILE A 630 -2.09 -1.95 32.61
N ASP A 631 -2.62 -2.92 33.34
CA ASP A 631 -2.61 -2.92 34.80
C ASP A 631 -1.30 -3.53 35.30
N MET A 632 -0.45 -2.71 35.91
CA MET A 632 0.87 -3.15 36.38
C MET A 632 0.81 -4.10 37.57
N SER A 633 -0.33 -4.26 38.20
CA SER A 633 -0.53 -5.27 39.24
C SER A 633 -0.43 -6.71 38.71
N GLU A 634 -0.63 -6.90 37.39
CA GLU A 634 -0.44 -8.19 36.73
C GLU A 634 1.05 -8.53 36.44
N TYR A 635 1.95 -7.55 36.63
CA TYR A 635 3.36 -7.61 36.27
C TYR A 635 4.27 -7.48 37.49
N GLN A 636 3.85 -8.03 38.63
CA GLN A 636 4.60 -8.01 39.88
C GLN A 636 5.75 -9.04 39.87
N GLU A 637 5.61 -10.12 39.11
CA GLU A 637 6.59 -11.19 39.04
C GLU A 637 7.50 -11.04 37.81
N ARG A 638 8.75 -11.45 37.94
CA ARG A 638 9.73 -11.39 36.84
C ARG A 638 9.26 -12.10 35.57
N HIS A 639 8.55 -13.20 35.70
CA HIS A 639 8.04 -13.95 34.56
C HIS A 639 6.95 -13.21 33.78
N SER A 640 6.14 -12.43 34.46
CA SER A 640 5.07 -11.65 33.80
C SER A 640 5.62 -10.47 33.01
N VAL A 641 6.79 -9.93 33.34
CA VAL A 641 7.43 -8.84 32.61
C VAL A 641 7.74 -9.24 31.16
N SER A 642 8.11 -10.51 30.92
CA SER A 642 8.33 -10.99 29.54
C SER A 642 7.08 -10.95 28.66
N ARG A 643 5.87 -10.96 29.23
CA ARG A 643 4.63 -10.81 28.46
C ARG A 643 4.46 -9.43 27.84
N LEU A 644 5.13 -8.39 28.37
CA LEU A 644 5.07 -7.04 27.78
C LEU A 644 5.79 -6.98 26.44
N VAL A 645 6.91 -7.69 26.30
CA VAL A 645 7.81 -7.65 25.11
C VAL A 645 7.70 -8.92 24.27
N GLY A 646 7.21 -10.02 24.86
CA GLY A 646 7.12 -11.35 24.27
C GLY A 646 8.02 -12.36 24.97
N ALA A 647 7.64 -13.64 24.92
CA ALA A 647 8.42 -14.72 25.49
C ALA A 647 9.69 -15.02 24.67
N PRO A 648 10.81 -15.39 25.33
CA PRO A 648 12.02 -15.82 24.63
C PRO A 648 11.78 -17.09 23.78
N PRO A 649 12.62 -17.34 22.75
CA PRO A 649 12.53 -18.55 21.94
C PRO A 649 12.56 -19.82 22.83
N GLY A 650 11.63 -20.74 22.59
CA GLY A 650 11.50 -21.99 23.30
C GLY A 650 10.60 -21.95 24.55
N TYR A 651 10.04 -20.84 24.94
CA TYR A 651 9.05 -20.73 26.02
C TYR A 651 7.61 -20.68 25.46
N VAL A 652 6.66 -21.14 26.28
CA VAL A 652 5.21 -21.07 25.96
C VAL A 652 4.79 -19.62 25.76
N GLY A 653 4.07 -19.32 24.66
CA GLY A 653 3.64 -17.97 24.30
C GLY A 653 4.61 -17.19 23.40
N TYR A 654 5.69 -17.81 22.90
CA TYR A 654 6.61 -17.16 21.94
C TYR A 654 5.89 -16.64 20.67
N ASP A 655 4.88 -17.39 20.20
CA ASP A 655 4.15 -17.01 18.97
C ASP A 655 3.13 -15.88 19.18
N GLU A 656 2.72 -15.60 20.41
CA GLU A 656 1.66 -14.60 20.71
C GLU A 656 2.17 -13.15 20.64
N GLY A 657 3.48 -12.92 20.71
CA GLY A 657 4.06 -11.57 20.77
C GLY A 657 3.90 -10.91 22.15
N GLY A 658 4.47 -9.71 22.33
CA GLY A 658 4.36 -8.98 23.60
C GLY A 658 3.08 -8.15 23.67
N GLN A 659 2.40 -8.13 24.80
CA GLN A 659 1.15 -7.39 24.98
C GLN A 659 1.30 -5.89 24.71
N LEU A 660 2.35 -5.26 25.24
CA LEU A 660 2.62 -3.84 25.03
C LEU A 660 3.09 -3.57 23.59
N THR A 661 4.06 -4.36 23.11
CA THR A 661 4.61 -4.17 21.75
C THR A 661 3.58 -4.41 20.66
N GLU A 662 2.75 -5.45 20.80
CA GLU A 662 1.73 -5.76 19.80
C GLU A 662 0.58 -4.76 19.84
N ALA A 663 0.16 -4.29 21.02
CA ALA A 663 -0.88 -3.28 21.17
C ALA A 663 -0.49 -1.95 20.49
N VAL A 664 0.76 -1.49 20.73
CA VAL A 664 1.26 -0.26 20.10
C VAL A 664 1.52 -0.44 18.61
N ARG A 665 1.96 -1.60 18.15
CA ARG A 665 2.09 -1.88 16.70
C ARG A 665 0.75 -1.83 15.98
N ARG A 666 -0.33 -2.30 16.64
CA ARG A 666 -1.70 -2.22 16.06
C ARG A 666 -2.30 -0.82 16.14
N LYS A 667 -1.98 -0.09 17.21
CA LYS A 667 -2.47 1.28 17.45
C LYS A 667 -1.28 2.18 17.80
N PRO A 668 -0.46 2.57 16.80
CA PRO A 668 0.72 3.42 17.03
C PRO A 668 0.36 4.85 17.45
N TYR A 669 -0.92 5.22 17.33
CA TYR A 669 -1.51 6.47 17.80
C TYR A 669 -2.51 6.17 18.90
N SER A 670 -2.03 6.19 20.12
CA SER A 670 -2.86 5.89 21.28
C SER A 670 -2.28 6.49 22.55
N VAL A 671 -3.12 6.56 23.57
CA VAL A 671 -2.66 6.78 24.93
C VAL A 671 -2.29 5.42 25.53
N VAL A 672 -1.06 5.26 25.94
CA VAL A 672 -0.60 4.09 26.69
C VAL A 672 -0.76 4.39 28.19
N LEU A 673 -1.74 3.77 28.83
CA LEU A 673 -2.05 3.94 30.23
C LEU A 673 -1.49 2.76 31.04
N LEU A 674 -0.46 3.01 31.83
CA LEU A 674 0.15 2.05 32.76
C LEU A 674 -0.40 2.32 34.15
N ASP A 675 -1.36 1.51 34.58
CA ASP A 675 -2.07 1.74 35.84
C ASP A 675 -1.33 1.07 37.02
N GLU A 676 -1.26 1.75 38.15
CA GLU A 676 -0.63 1.28 39.41
C GLU A 676 0.87 0.87 39.22
N ILE A 677 1.65 1.80 38.63
CA ILE A 677 3.07 1.55 38.27
C ILE A 677 3.94 1.12 39.46
N GLU A 678 3.60 1.52 40.69
CA GLU A 678 4.29 1.14 41.91
C GLU A 678 4.25 -0.35 42.23
N LYS A 679 3.32 -1.08 41.63
CA LYS A 679 3.16 -2.51 41.78
C LYS A 679 4.02 -3.33 40.82
N ALA A 680 4.58 -2.69 39.79
CA ALA A 680 5.37 -3.36 38.77
C ALA A 680 6.69 -3.94 39.32
N HIS A 681 7.11 -5.05 38.75
CA HIS A 681 8.45 -5.57 39.00
C HIS A 681 9.53 -4.58 38.53
N PRO A 682 10.70 -4.45 39.24
CA PRO A 682 11.76 -3.51 38.83
C PRO A 682 12.26 -3.65 37.41
N ASP A 683 12.21 -4.83 36.82
CA ASP A 683 12.62 -5.05 35.42
C ASP A 683 11.69 -4.36 34.41
N THR A 684 10.46 -4.07 34.77
CA THR A 684 9.52 -3.29 33.96
C THR A 684 10.03 -1.88 33.68
N PHE A 685 10.64 -1.25 34.69
CA PHE A 685 11.22 0.09 34.52
C PHE A 685 12.35 0.11 33.50
N ASN A 686 13.15 -0.98 33.39
CA ASN A 686 14.21 -1.06 32.38
C ASN A 686 13.67 -1.09 30.95
N ILE A 687 12.53 -1.76 30.74
CA ILE A 687 11.83 -1.79 29.45
C ILE A 687 11.29 -0.39 29.13
N LEU A 688 10.65 0.24 30.11
CA LEU A 688 10.08 1.57 29.92
C LEU A 688 11.16 2.65 29.71
N LEU A 689 12.34 2.52 30.28
CA LEU A 689 13.47 3.44 30.00
C LEU A 689 13.80 3.47 28.51
N GLN A 690 13.84 2.33 27.84
CA GLN A 690 14.08 2.28 26.40
C GLN A 690 12.98 3.02 25.62
N VAL A 691 11.73 2.85 26.04
CA VAL A 691 10.59 3.53 25.41
C VAL A 691 10.68 5.05 25.61
N LEU A 692 11.01 5.51 26.82
CA LEU A 692 11.09 6.94 27.14
C LEU A 692 12.27 7.65 26.48
N ASP A 693 13.38 6.93 26.26
CA ASP A 693 14.59 7.51 25.65
C ASP A 693 14.58 7.46 24.12
N GLU A 694 14.20 6.30 23.55
CA GLU A 694 14.32 6.04 22.13
C GLU A 694 12.98 6.05 21.40
N GLY A 695 11.84 6.13 22.12
CA GLY A 695 10.50 6.06 21.55
C GLY A 695 10.23 4.78 20.78
N ARG A 696 10.96 3.70 21.09
CA ARG A 696 10.79 2.40 20.41
C ARG A 696 11.05 1.26 21.39
N LEU A 697 10.44 0.12 21.12
CA LEU A 697 10.66 -1.10 21.87
C LEU A 697 10.72 -2.29 20.92
N THR A 698 11.79 -3.06 20.96
CA THR A 698 11.96 -4.24 20.11
C THR A 698 11.42 -5.47 20.85
N ASP A 699 10.55 -6.23 20.19
CA ASP A 699 10.04 -7.48 20.73
C ASP A 699 11.06 -8.63 20.60
N ASN A 700 10.78 -9.75 21.23
CA ASN A 700 11.65 -10.93 21.19
C ASN A 700 11.73 -11.60 19.81
N LYS A 701 10.93 -11.18 18.83
CA LYS A 701 11.01 -11.59 17.43
C LYS A 701 11.82 -10.62 16.58
N GLY A 702 12.43 -9.59 17.17
CA GLY A 702 13.18 -8.54 16.46
C GLY A 702 12.30 -7.45 15.83
N ARG A 703 10.99 -7.47 16.05
CA ARG A 703 10.08 -6.47 15.47
C ARG A 703 10.03 -5.23 16.35
N VAL A 704 10.12 -4.06 15.76
CA VAL A 704 10.11 -2.78 16.47
C VAL A 704 8.67 -2.27 16.63
N ALA A 705 8.28 -1.91 17.85
CA ALA A 705 7.09 -1.13 18.15
C ALA A 705 7.49 0.34 18.31
N ASP A 706 6.86 1.23 17.56
CA ASP A 706 7.15 2.67 17.56
C ASP A 706 6.19 3.42 18.51
N PHE A 707 6.75 4.06 19.52
CA PHE A 707 6.03 4.84 20.54
C PHE A 707 6.08 6.36 20.31
N LYS A 708 6.75 6.84 19.26
CA LYS A 708 6.96 8.28 19.02
C LYS A 708 5.65 9.06 18.90
N ASN A 709 4.60 8.40 18.46
CA ASN A 709 3.29 9.00 18.30
C ASN A 709 2.31 8.60 19.43
N THR A 710 2.80 8.05 20.53
CA THR A 710 2.00 7.72 21.70
C THR A 710 2.18 8.74 22.81
N ILE A 711 1.18 8.83 23.69
CA ILE A 711 1.28 9.53 24.96
C ILE A 711 1.31 8.48 26.07
N ILE A 712 2.34 8.51 26.90
CA ILE A 712 2.51 7.55 27.97
C ILE A 712 2.03 8.17 29.28
N ILE A 713 1.02 7.57 29.88
CA ILE A 713 0.46 8.00 31.16
C ILE A 713 0.66 6.83 32.15
N MET A 714 1.38 7.09 33.20
CA MET A 714 1.58 6.18 34.32
C MET A 714 0.78 6.69 35.51
N THR A 715 -0.01 5.84 36.15
CA THR A 715 -0.75 6.25 37.34
C THR A 715 -0.19 5.58 38.59
N SER A 716 -0.22 6.27 39.68
CA SER A 716 0.18 5.74 40.98
C SER A 716 -0.72 6.27 42.09
N ASN A 717 -0.99 5.43 43.08
CA ASN A 717 -1.70 5.79 44.31
C ASN A 717 -0.73 5.98 45.49
N MET A 718 0.59 6.01 45.19
CA MET A 718 1.62 6.21 46.18
C MET A 718 1.44 7.55 46.94
N GLY A 719 1.57 7.53 48.26
CA GLY A 719 1.42 8.71 49.09
C GLY A 719 -0.02 9.19 49.25
N SER A 720 -1.05 8.41 48.87
CA SER A 720 -2.46 8.80 49.03
C SER A 720 -2.82 9.22 50.44
N HIS A 721 -2.25 8.55 51.46
CA HIS A 721 -2.44 8.90 52.87
C HIS A 721 -1.83 10.27 53.23
N ILE A 722 -0.66 10.59 52.67
CA ILE A 722 -0.01 11.90 52.88
C ILE A 722 -0.87 13.01 52.28
N ILE A 723 -1.40 12.78 51.04
CA ILE A 723 -2.28 13.76 50.38
C ILE A 723 -3.52 13.99 51.20
N GLN A 724 -4.21 12.95 51.66
CA GLN A 724 -5.39 13.07 52.51
C GLN A 724 -5.13 13.83 53.82
N GLU A 725 -4.09 13.45 54.56
CA GLU A 725 -3.73 14.06 55.82
C GLU A 725 -3.46 15.58 55.67
N LYS A 726 -2.76 15.99 54.60
CA LYS A 726 -2.48 17.42 54.35
C LYS A 726 -3.72 18.21 53.97
N PHE A 727 -4.65 17.63 53.26
CA PHE A 727 -5.90 18.24 52.86
C PHE A 727 -6.96 18.23 53.96
N GLU A 728 -7.00 17.26 54.85
CA GLU A 728 -7.87 17.24 56.04
C GLU A 728 -7.42 18.25 57.10
N ASN A 729 -6.11 18.45 57.26
CA ASN A 729 -5.52 19.39 58.23
C ASN A 729 -5.35 20.82 57.69
N LEU A 730 -6.24 21.26 56.78
CA LEU A 730 -6.17 22.58 56.14
C LEU A 730 -6.14 23.75 57.16
N LYS A 731 -4.94 24.15 57.57
CA LYS A 731 -4.67 25.42 58.27
C LYS A 731 -4.19 26.56 57.35
N LYS A 732 -3.97 26.23 56.04
CA LYS A 732 -3.47 27.11 54.96
C LYS A 732 -4.33 26.98 53.72
N SER A 733 -4.04 27.80 52.67
CA SER A 733 -4.73 27.69 51.37
C SER A 733 -4.59 26.30 50.76
N VAL A 734 -5.51 25.89 49.90
CA VAL A 734 -5.50 24.60 49.17
C VAL A 734 -4.19 24.42 48.41
N GLU A 735 -3.67 25.48 47.78
CA GLU A 735 -2.42 25.49 47.02
C GLU A 735 -1.19 25.18 47.94
N ALA A 736 -1.13 25.77 49.15
CA ALA A 736 -0.03 25.51 50.07
C ALA A 736 -0.06 24.07 50.64
N ALA A 737 -1.24 23.51 50.77
CA ALA A 737 -1.39 22.08 51.17
C ALA A 737 -0.98 21.14 50.05
N ALA A 738 -1.35 21.49 48.78
CA ALA A 738 -0.97 20.72 47.61
C ALA A 738 0.57 20.71 47.40
N GLU A 739 1.21 21.85 47.54
CA GLU A 739 2.66 21.97 47.41
C GLU A 739 3.43 21.20 48.50
N ALA A 740 2.97 21.28 49.74
CA ALA A 740 3.54 20.52 50.85
C ALA A 740 3.36 18.98 50.65
N ALA A 741 2.19 18.55 50.18
CA ALA A 741 1.94 17.13 49.85
C ALA A 741 2.83 16.67 48.69
N LYS A 742 2.98 17.50 47.66
CA LYS A 742 3.82 17.22 46.46
C LYS A 742 5.27 16.96 46.85
N ILE A 743 5.84 17.78 47.73
CA ILE A 743 7.24 17.62 48.23
C ILE A 743 7.41 16.28 48.95
N GLU A 744 6.49 15.93 49.85
CA GLU A 744 6.57 14.68 50.62
C GLU A 744 6.36 13.44 49.77
N VAL A 745 5.38 13.49 48.85
CA VAL A 745 5.12 12.37 47.91
C VAL A 745 6.27 12.17 46.93
N LEU A 746 6.87 13.26 46.43
CA LEU A 746 8.07 13.19 45.60
C LEU A 746 9.27 12.61 46.36
N GLY A 747 9.38 12.90 47.68
CA GLY A 747 10.37 12.28 48.56
C GLY A 747 10.18 10.77 48.67
N LEU A 748 8.95 10.32 48.83
CA LEU A 748 8.58 8.90 48.85
C LEU A 748 8.84 8.22 47.49
N LEU A 749 8.48 8.87 46.42
CA LEU A 749 8.71 8.39 45.04
C LEU A 749 10.19 8.14 44.77
N LYS A 750 11.08 9.07 45.17
CA LYS A 750 12.53 8.94 45.01
C LYS A 750 13.13 7.78 45.79
N GLN A 751 12.46 7.30 46.87
CA GLN A 751 12.88 6.12 47.62
C GLN A 751 12.43 4.81 47.00
N THR A 752 11.34 4.84 46.24
CA THR A 752 10.69 3.63 45.70
C THR A 752 11.03 3.39 44.24
N VAL A 753 11.18 4.42 43.46
CA VAL A 753 11.45 4.37 42.02
C VAL A 753 12.87 4.86 41.73
N ARG A 754 13.57 4.21 40.83
CA ARG A 754 14.95 4.57 40.50
C ARG A 754 15.06 6.01 39.98
N PRO A 755 16.05 6.79 40.41
CA PRO A 755 16.21 8.19 39.98
C PRO A 755 16.35 8.34 38.47
N GLU A 756 16.97 7.36 37.79
CA GLU A 756 17.14 7.34 36.34
C GLU A 756 15.78 7.33 35.60
N PHE A 757 14.82 6.60 36.13
CA PHE A 757 13.48 6.53 35.55
C PHE A 757 12.72 7.83 35.77
N ILE A 758 12.79 8.39 36.98
CA ILE A 758 12.12 9.66 37.31
C ILE A 758 12.62 10.82 36.42
N ASN A 759 13.93 10.83 36.14
CA ASN A 759 14.53 11.88 35.29
C ASN A 759 14.19 11.78 33.79
N ARG A 760 13.55 10.68 33.37
CA ARG A 760 13.12 10.46 31.98
C ARG A 760 11.64 10.78 31.75
N ILE A 761 10.90 10.97 32.82
CA ILE A 761 9.50 11.39 32.75
C ILE A 761 9.45 12.89 32.49
N ASP A 762 8.66 13.30 31.49
CA ASP A 762 8.55 14.71 31.12
C ASP A 762 7.90 15.52 32.24
N GLU A 763 6.80 15.03 32.84
CA GLU A 763 6.08 15.74 33.90
C GLU A 763 5.52 14.77 34.95
N ILE A 764 5.67 15.16 36.22
CA ILE A 764 5.08 14.47 37.36
C ILE A 764 3.97 15.36 37.93
N VAL A 765 2.75 14.92 37.78
CA VAL A 765 1.56 15.72 38.12
C VAL A 765 0.82 15.13 39.32
N MET A 766 0.49 15.99 40.28
CA MET A 766 -0.26 15.57 41.44
C MET A 766 -1.74 15.96 41.30
N PHE A 767 -2.60 14.95 41.32
CA PHE A 767 -4.04 15.12 41.34
C PHE A 767 -4.52 15.49 42.75
N THR A 768 -5.23 16.55 42.84
CA THR A 768 -5.80 17.03 44.13
C THR A 768 -7.10 16.30 44.48
N PRO A 769 -7.42 16.10 45.77
CA PRO A 769 -8.71 15.56 46.18
C PRO A 769 -9.87 16.43 45.67
N LEU A 770 -10.97 15.80 45.26
CA LEU A 770 -12.15 16.51 44.76
C LEU A 770 -12.92 17.20 45.89
N THR A 771 -13.30 18.44 45.65
CA THR A 771 -14.18 19.20 46.58
C THR A 771 -15.63 18.81 46.33
N GLN A 772 -16.52 19.19 47.30
CA GLN A 772 -17.94 18.97 47.11
C GLN A 772 -18.53 19.73 45.91
N ALA A 773 -17.98 20.88 45.59
CA ALA A 773 -18.32 21.62 44.37
C ALA A 773 -17.96 20.87 43.10
N ASN A 774 -16.77 20.25 43.07
CA ASN A 774 -16.36 19.40 41.93
C ASN A 774 -17.29 18.18 41.77
N ILE A 775 -17.68 17.53 42.86
CA ILE A 775 -18.63 16.40 42.80
C ILE A 775 -19.99 16.81 42.25
N LYS A 776 -20.53 18.00 42.60
CA LYS A 776 -21.77 18.51 41.97
C LYS A 776 -21.65 18.65 40.45
N GLN A 777 -20.53 19.18 39.97
CA GLN A 777 -20.27 19.29 38.53
C GLN A 777 -20.17 17.92 37.87
N ILE A 778 -19.49 16.95 38.52
CA ILE A 778 -19.36 15.57 38.01
C ILE A 778 -20.74 14.90 37.94
N VAL A 779 -21.59 15.07 38.95
CA VAL A 779 -22.99 14.58 38.91
C VAL A 779 -23.72 15.16 37.71
N GLY A 780 -23.60 16.47 37.48
CA GLY A 780 -24.21 17.15 36.34
C GLY A 780 -23.75 16.56 34.98
N LEU A 781 -22.44 16.29 34.84
CA LEU A 781 -21.90 15.63 33.62
C LEU A 781 -22.42 14.20 33.44
N GLN A 782 -22.50 13.43 34.52
CA GLN A 782 -23.04 12.06 34.47
C GLN A 782 -24.53 12.04 34.11
N LEU A 783 -25.33 12.99 34.66
CA LEU A 783 -26.74 13.13 34.31
C LEU A 783 -26.92 13.53 32.83
N LYS A 784 -26.09 14.42 32.28
CA LYS A 784 -26.09 14.72 30.86
C LYS A 784 -25.81 13.47 29.99
N SER A 785 -24.94 12.58 30.46
CA SER A 785 -24.72 11.30 29.79
C SER A 785 -25.96 10.40 29.81
N VAL A 786 -26.68 10.39 30.92
CA VAL A 786 -27.99 9.68 31.03
C VAL A 786 -29.02 10.30 30.08
N THR A 787 -29.13 11.64 30.02
CA THR A 787 -30.01 12.34 29.07
C THR A 787 -29.71 11.94 27.60
N LYS A 788 -28.44 11.85 27.23
CA LYS A 788 -28.07 11.37 25.89
C LYS A 788 -28.48 9.91 25.60
N MET A 789 -28.45 9.04 26.60
CA MET A 789 -28.94 7.66 26.42
C MET A 789 -30.49 7.64 26.26
N LEU A 790 -31.20 8.48 26.98
CA LEU A 790 -32.67 8.58 26.91
C LEU A 790 -33.16 9.22 25.61
N ALA A 791 -32.34 10.06 24.96
CA ALA A 791 -32.66 10.69 23.68
C ALA A 791 -32.93 9.64 22.55
N HIS A 792 -32.34 8.45 22.63
CA HIS A 792 -32.67 7.33 21.72
C HIS A 792 -34.11 6.81 21.89
N GLN A 793 -34.76 7.11 23.02
CA GLN A 793 -36.15 6.76 23.31
C GLN A 793 -37.07 7.98 23.24
N HIS A 794 -36.57 9.10 22.68
CA HIS A 794 -37.27 10.40 22.63
C HIS A 794 -37.68 10.92 23.99
N ILE A 795 -36.91 10.65 25.05
CA ILE A 795 -37.12 11.15 26.39
C ILE A 795 -36.02 12.18 26.74
N THR A 796 -36.42 13.36 27.18
CA THR A 796 -35.48 14.37 27.66
C THR A 796 -35.55 14.40 29.19
N MET A 797 -34.42 14.52 29.87
CA MET A 797 -34.34 14.57 31.32
C MET A 797 -33.54 15.80 31.78
N ASP A 798 -34.13 16.63 32.63
CA ASP A 798 -33.47 17.70 33.36
C ASP A 798 -33.45 17.41 34.86
N ALA A 799 -32.50 18.00 35.59
CA ALA A 799 -32.36 17.81 37.02
C ALA A 799 -32.35 19.14 37.78
N THR A 800 -33.07 19.17 38.87
CA THR A 800 -33.06 20.35 39.77
C THR A 800 -31.74 20.45 40.56
N PRO A 801 -31.29 21.64 40.96
CA PRO A 801 -30.12 21.81 41.82
C PRO A 801 -30.17 20.96 43.09
N GLU A 802 -31.35 20.78 43.66
CA GLU A 802 -31.59 19.99 44.86
C GLU A 802 -31.37 18.50 44.64
N ALA A 803 -31.76 17.98 43.46
CA ALA A 803 -31.49 16.62 43.06
C ALA A 803 -30.00 16.39 42.83
N ILE A 804 -29.29 17.34 42.20
CA ILE A 804 -27.83 17.29 42.01
C ILE A 804 -27.12 17.31 43.38
N ASP A 805 -27.54 18.15 44.32
CA ASP A 805 -27.00 18.23 45.67
C ASP A 805 -27.20 16.93 46.45
N TYR A 806 -28.40 16.35 46.38
CA TYR A 806 -28.70 15.04 46.98
C TYR A 806 -27.76 13.95 46.44
N LEU A 807 -27.66 13.83 45.13
CA LEU A 807 -26.79 12.84 44.47
C LEU A 807 -25.31 13.08 44.80
N ALA A 808 -24.87 14.32 44.82
CA ALA A 808 -23.49 14.69 45.16
C ALA A 808 -23.15 14.34 46.62
N THR A 809 -24.04 14.63 47.55
CA THR A 809 -23.85 14.31 48.99
C THR A 809 -23.80 12.80 49.22
N LYS A 810 -24.64 12.04 48.52
CA LYS A 810 -24.71 10.58 48.63
C LYS A 810 -23.61 9.86 47.87
N GLY A 811 -23.09 10.48 46.81
CA GLY A 811 -22.02 10.00 45.97
C GLY A 811 -20.61 10.43 46.37
N TYR A 812 -20.44 11.29 47.33
CA TYR A 812 -19.15 11.76 47.81
C TYR A 812 -18.59 10.84 48.89
N ASP A 813 -17.36 10.38 48.69
CA ASP A 813 -16.59 9.65 49.67
C ASP A 813 -15.15 10.20 49.67
N PRO A 814 -14.61 10.62 50.83
CA PRO A 814 -13.28 11.22 50.94
C PRO A 814 -12.16 10.28 50.49
N GLU A 815 -12.32 8.96 50.66
CA GLU A 815 -11.31 7.94 50.30
C GLU A 815 -11.43 7.55 48.84
N PHE A 816 -12.66 7.44 48.29
CA PHE A 816 -12.94 6.92 46.95
C PHE A 816 -13.29 8.01 45.92
N GLY A 817 -13.28 9.26 46.33
CA GLY A 817 -13.55 10.42 45.46
C GLY A 817 -14.90 10.36 44.76
N ALA A 818 -14.93 10.53 43.46
CA ALA A 818 -16.12 10.45 42.60
C ALA A 818 -16.53 9.04 42.20
N ARG A 819 -15.79 7.99 42.55
CA ARG A 819 -16.07 6.61 42.12
C ARG A 819 -17.46 6.11 42.55
N PRO A 820 -17.98 6.44 43.75
CA PRO A 820 -19.33 6.05 44.13
C PRO A 820 -20.45 6.77 43.37
N VAL A 821 -20.22 7.97 42.84
CA VAL A 821 -21.23 8.78 42.13
C VAL A 821 -21.93 7.97 41.02
N LYS A 822 -21.17 7.26 40.21
CA LYS A 822 -21.72 6.41 39.11
C LYS A 822 -22.66 5.34 39.64
N ARG A 823 -22.30 4.70 40.74
CA ARG A 823 -23.14 3.66 41.39
C ARG A 823 -24.42 4.26 41.99
N VAL A 824 -24.31 5.46 42.59
CA VAL A 824 -25.47 6.15 43.15
C VAL A 824 -26.43 6.54 42.01
N ILE A 825 -25.94 7.11 40.91
CA ILE A 825 -26.78 7.43 39.74
C ILE A 825 -27.43 6.16 39.17
N GLN A 826 -26.69 5.09 39.05
CA GLN A 826 -27.23 3.83 38.53
C GLN A 826 -28.37 3.29 39.42
N ARG A 827 -28.16 3.34 40.75
CA ARG A 827 -29.12 2.77 41.69
C ARG A 827 -30.34 3.69 41.94
N GLU A 828 -30.12 4.99 42.12
CA GLU A 828 -31.15 5.93 42.51
C GLU A 828 -31.85 6.57 41.30
N VAL A 829 -31.18 6.68 40.16
CA VAL A 829 -31.76 7.29 38.95
C VAL A 829 -32.15 6.25 37.93
N LEU A 830 -31.17 5.49 37.38
CA LEU A 830 -31.46 4.61 36.27
C LEU A 830 -32.36 3.44 36.61
N ASN A 831 -32.16 2.81 37.78
CA ASN A 831 -33.03 1.69 38.21
C ASN A 831 -34.47 2.14 38.48
N GLU A 832 -34.65 3.31 39.13
CA GLU A 832 -36.02 3.83 39.41
C GLU A 832 -36.67 4.33 38.11
N LEU A 833 -35.93 5.07 37.28
CA LEU A 833 -36.44 5.52 35.98
C LEU A 833 -36.85 4.35 35.07
N SER A 834 -36.09 3.27 35.06
CA SER A 834 -36.45 2.07 34.29
C SER A 834 -37.79 1.48 34.73
N LYS A 835 -38.09 1.48 36.04
CA LYS A 835 -39.38 1.01 36.56
C LYS A 835 -40.50 1.94 36.12
N GLU A 836 -40.29 3.25 36.16
CA GLU A 836 -41.29 4.26 35.75
C GLU A 836 -41.59 4.15 34.23
N ILE A 837 -40.59 3.94 33.41
CA ILE A 837 -40.74 3.71 31.95
C ILE A 837 -41.50 2.41 31.70
N LEU A 838 -41.10 1.30 32.34
CA LEU A 838 -41.74 -0.01 32.14
C LEU A 838 -43.19 -0.04 32.69
N SER A 839 -43.50 0.73 33.72
CA SER A 839 -44.85 0.86 34.24
C SER A 839 -45.75 1.77 33.40
N GLY A 840 -45.22 2.40 32.34
CA GLY A 840 -45.99 3.30 31.47
C GLY A 840 -46.29 4.68 32.07
N LYS A 841 -45.74 5.02 33.21
CA LYS A 841 -45.87 6.34 33.82
C LYS A 841 -45.08 7.42 33.07
N VAL A 842 -43.98 7.05 32.46
CA VAL A 842 -43.19 7.90 31.56
C VAL A 842 -43.52 7.45 30.13
N LYS A 843 -44.04 8.36 29.33
CA LYS A 843 -44.38 8.13 27.91
C LYS A 843 -43.20 8.51 27.03
N THR A 844 -43.12 7.98 25.84
CA THR A 844 -42.25 8.49 24.74
C THR A 844 -42.63 9.94 24.45
N ASP A 845 -41.66 10.77 24.07
CA ASP A 845 -41.80 12.19 23.80
C ASP A 845 -42.13 13.05 25.07
N SER A 846 -41.72 12.59 26.26
CA SER A 846 -41.92 13.32 27.51
C SER A 846 -40.63 13.99 28.00
N ILE A 847 -40.83 15.12 28.71
CA ILE A 847 -39.75 15.81 29.45
C ILE A 847 -39.87 15.43 30.93
N ILE A 848 -38.81 14.85 31.48
CA ILE A 848 -38.73 14.41 32.86
C ILE A 848 -37.92 15.41 33.66
N LEU A 849 -38.46 15.92 34.76
CA LEU A 849 -37.70 16.67 35.73
C LEU A 849 -37.34 15.77 36.93
N LEU A 850 -36.03 15.53 37.10
CA LEU A 850 -35.53 14.88 38.33
C LEU A 850 -35.45 15.85 39.46
N ASP A 851 -36.23 15.66 40.53
CA ASP A 851 -36.31 16.52 41.70
C ASP A 851 -36.00 15.73 42.98
N SER A 852 -35.65 16.41 44.04
CA SER A 852 -35.44 15.83 45.37
C SER A 852 -36.47 16.40 46.36
N PHE A 853 -37.30 15.52 46.90
CA PHE A 853 -38.32 15.88 47.92
C PHE A 853 -38.22 14.94 49.10
N ASP A 854 -38.22 15.48 50.30
CA ASP A 854 -38.15 14.76 51.56
C ASP A 854 -37.07 13.66 51.62
N GLY A 855 -35.89 14.00 51.06
CA GLY A 855 -34.74 13.10 51.06
C GLY A 855 -34.83 11.89 50.09
N LYS A 856 -35.68 11.96 49.07
CA LYS A 856 -35.85 10.98 48.02
C LYS A 856 -35.92 11.66 46.65
N LEU A 857 -35.44 10.95 45.63
CA LEU A 857 -35.57 11.40 44.25
C LEU A 857 -36.98 11.10 43.71
N VAL A 858 -37.53 12.07 42.99
CA VAL A 858 -38.84 12.01 42.39
C VAL A 858 -38.75 12.42 40.92
N PHE A 859 -39.39 11.64 40.05
CA PHE A 859 -39.48 11.95 38.61
C PHE A 859 -40.82 12.66 38.36
N ARG A 860 -40.78 13.89 37.86
CA ARG A 860 -41.93 14.67 37.48
C ARG A 860 -42.00 14.80 35.97
N ASN A 861 -43.15 14.43 35.39
CA ASN A 861 -43.41 14.70 33.99
C ASN A 861 -43.73 16.20 33.84
N GLN A 862 -43.00 16.92 33.00
CA GLN A 862 -43.40 18.24 32.52
C GLN A 862 -44.32 18.04 31.33
N GLU A 863 -45.55 18.50 31.39
CA GLU A 863 -46.53 18.51 30.29
C GLU A 863 -46.06 19.45 29.16
#